data_9a3a36cd3986a1b9262947938e74d011
#
_entry.id   9a3a36cd3986a1b9262947938e74d011
#
_cell.length_a   1.000
_cell.length_b   1.000
_cell.length_c   1.000
_cell.angle_alpha   90.00
_cell.angle_beta   90.00
_cell.angle_gamma   90.00
#
_symmetry.space_group_name_H-M   'P 1'
#
loop_
_entity.id
_entity.type
_entity.pdbx_description
1 polymer ?
#
loop_
_entity_poly.entity_id
_entity_poly.type
_entity_poly.pdbx_seq_one_letter_code
_entity_poly.pdbx_strand_id
1 'polypeptide(L)'
;MHPVHPASQTYLGIPGYAFTWLIFVSALCLFSFILYRRYVLIHSGQFDPRLSEIGKRLFGLITYGLVQRRQPRYLWAGVLHIVIFWGFVVLGLRSIDLISQGLNLPFLRPLMQGGFAAFYNTLKDLFELIVLVACTAAILRRAIGKPERYEGSHQFEAYFVLCLIAFLMITDMFYEGSALLLDKPESSQVGWLPASQLAALVLSGCTPGALRSVHVLGYWLHIFTFFFFLNYLPLSKHFHIITALPNIFFRKLGKGSLKPARWGIEDLEELETLGVQRIEDFTWKHILDFFTCTECGRCSDNCPANAIGRPLSPKMITIKVRDSGYEKVPILNWKRVSDKENETSPMVGGLITHDEIWSCTTCGACEEECPVFIEYIDKIVDMRRHLIETSQNPKTFNQVLMHFEKTGNPFGKPAAKRAEWVKEMEDIPVKILQEGDEVDTLYFVDSYGSYDPRIQSIASSIVKGLHMAEIDFGILGPNEKDSGHQVRRIGEEGLFQLLMEENVEVLKGCKFEQVITTDPHAFNTLKNDYPMPMTTLHYSEFFLALIESGRLRPSNVVDGKDVYTYHDPCYLGRHNGIYDAPRKLLHSLPGLKLVEMERSRDRSFCCGGGDIILWHEIEQEDMRMAEKRLQMARQTGANILVTACPFCLIHFEDAIKTAGLEDEMKVVDLMELLISTL
;
A
#
# COMPACT_ATOMS: atom_id res chain seq x y z
N MET A 1 52.81 18.19 -12.43
CA MET A 1 51.84 18.96 -13.25
C MET A 1 50.47 18.40 -12.92
N HIS A 2 49.64 19.21 -12.31
CA HIS A 2 48.25 18.82 -12.07
C HIS A 2 47.57 18.36 -13.36
N PRO A 3 46.83 17.26 -13.38
CA PRO A 3 46.13 16.86 -14.57
C PRO A 3 45.13 17.97 -14.93
N VAL A 4 45.28 18.47 -16.17
CA VAL A 4 44.37 19.49 -16.69
C VAL A 4 42.98 18.89 -16.81
N HIS A 5 41.96 19.55 -16.23
CA HIS A 5 40.61 19.08 -16.30
C HIS A 5 40.17 18.81 -17.75
N PRO A 6 39.63 17.63 -18.10
CA PRO A 6 39.35 17.25 -19.48
C PRO A 6 38.46 18.27 -20.24
N ALA A 7 37.48 18.88 -19.61
CA ALA A 7 36.66 19.92 -20.27
C ALA A 7 37.43 21.19 -20.61
N SER A 8 38.56 21.51 -19.98
CA SER A 8 39.42 22.64 -20.35
C SER A 8 40.41 22.34 -21.47
N GLN A 9 40.54 21.09 -21.91
CA GLN A 9 41.33 20.71 -23.05
C GLN A 9 40.61 21.03 -24.36
N THR A 10 41.42 21.13 -25.45
CA THR A 10 40.88 21.37 -26.80
C THR A 10 40.86 20.07 -27.59
N TYR A 11 39.74 19.74 -28.19
CA TYR A 11 39.51 18.57 -29.02
C TYR A 11 39.13 19.02 -30.44
N LEU A 12 39.92 18.69 -31.45
CA LEU A 12 39.70 19.09 -32.83
C LEU A 12 39.51 20.62 -32.99
N GLY A 13 40.18 21.43 -32.20
CA GLY A 13 40.08 22.89 -32.21
C GLY A 13 38.93 23.48 -31.40
N ILE A 14 38.09 22.64 -30.78
CA ILE A 14 36.93 23.07 -29.96
C ILE A 14 37.26 22.83 -28.46
N PRO A 15 37.04 23.81 -27.58
CA PRO A 15 37.23 23.63 -26.14
C PRO A 15 36.26 22.60 -25.58
N GLY A 16 36.72 21.73 -24.67
CA GLY A 16 35.95 20.63 -24.11
C GLY A 16 34.69 21.09 -23.36
N TYR A 17 34.72 22.26 -22.71
CA TYR A 17 33.51 22.81 -22.06
C TYR A 17 32.39 23.13 -23.07
N ALA A 18 32.69 23.41 -24.34
CA ALA A 18 31.66 23.56 -25.37
C ALA A 18 30.92 22.22 -25.63
N PHE A 19 31.65 21.09 -25.61
CA PHE A 19 31.01 19.76 -25.67
C PHE A 19 30.18 19.46 -24.42
N THR A 20 30.67 19.84 -23.22
CA THR A 20 29.91 19.69 -21.98
C THR A 20 28.60 20.50 -22.02
N TRP A 21 28.65 21.75 -22.50
CA TRP A 21 27.46 22.57 -22.71
C TRP A 21 26.47 21.94 -23.69
N LEU A 22 26.96 21.43 -24.81
CA LEU A 22 26.11 20.77 -25.81
C LEU A 22 25.41 19.55 -25.21
N ILE A 23 26.14 18.67 -24.51
CA ILE A 23 25.57 17.48 -23.84
C ILE A 23 24.55 17.92 -22.78
N PHE A 24 24.91 18.86 -21.94
CA PHE A 24 24.05 19.37 -20.85
C PHE A 24 22.73 19.93 -21.36
N VAL A 25 22.79 20.88 -22.32
CA VAL A 25 21.57 21.51 -22.86
C VAL A 25 20.72 20.48 -23.59
N SER A 26 21.32 19.65 -24.45
CA SER A 26 20.57 18.62 -25.19
C SER A 26 19.91 17.62 -24.24
N ALA A 27 20.63 17.17 -23.21
CA ALA A 27 20.09 16.22 -22.24
C ALA A 27 18.96 16.84 -21.41
N LEU A 28 19.07 18.11 -20.97
CA LEU A 28 18.01 18.77 -20.24
C LEU A 28 16.78 19.06 -21.10
N CYS A 29 16.96 19.45 -22.35
CA CYS A 29 15.85 19.65 -23.28
C CYS A 29 15.09 18.32 -23.51
N LEU A 30 15.83 17.23 -23.74
CA LEU A 30 15.23 15.92 -23.91
C LEU A 30 14.51 15.44 -22.64
N PHE A 31 15.17 15.58 -21.50
CA PHE A 31 14.58 15.23 -20.20
C PHE A 31 13.29 15.99 -19.91
N SER A 32 13.32 17.32 -20.13
CA SER A 32 12.14 18.18 -19.94
C SER A 32 11.00 17.78 -20.88
N PHE A 33 11.32 17.45 -22.14
CA PHE A 33 10.35 16.97 -23.11
C PHE A 33 9.71 15.64 -22.65
N ILE A 34 10.51 14.67 -22.21
CA ILE A 34 10.00 13.38 -21.73
C ILE A 34 9.12 13.58 -20.49
N LEU A 35 9.56 14.40 -19.52
CA LEU A 35 8.75 14.72 -18.33
C LEU A 35 7.43 15.41 -18.69
N TYR A 36 7.46 16.35 -19.64
CA TYR A 36 6.24 17.00 -20.10
C TYR A 36 5.24 16.00 -20.70
N ARG A 37 5.71 15.04 -21.49
CA ARG A 37 4.85 13.97 -22.05
C ARG A 37 4.23 13.09 -20.95
N ARG A 38 4.98 12.78 -19.89
CA ARG A 38 4.46 12.05 -18.71
C ARG A 38 3.47 12.91 -17.90
N TYR A 39 3.79 14.19 -17.70
CA TYR A 39 2.92 15.14 -17.02
C TYR A 39 1.56 15.30 -17.71
N VAL A 40 1.53 15.37 -19.03
CA VAL A 40 0.26 15.47 -19.80
C VAL A 40 -0.71 14.35 -19.44
N LEU A 41 -0.22 13.10 -19.32
CA LEU A 41 -1.08 11.98 -18.95
C LEU A 41 -1.53 12.08 -17.47
N ILE A 42 -0.64 12.47 -16.55
CA ILE A 42 -1.02 12.68 -15.15
C ILE A 42 -2.08 13.79 -15.04
N HIS A 43 -1.90 14.87 -15.79
CA HIS A 43 -2.83 16.02 -15.78
C HIS A 43 -4.18 15.73 -16.43
N SER A 44 -4.28 14.73 -17.31
CA SER A 44 -5.56 14.31 -17.88
C SER A 44 -6.47 13.58 -16.89
N GLY A 45 -5.92 13.10 -15.76
CA GLY A 45 -6.68 12.44 -14.72
C GLY A 45 -7.62 13.37 -13.95
N GLN A 46 -8.62 12.77 -13.31
CA GLN A 46 -9.64 13.49 -12.54
C GLN A 46 -9.05 14.19 -11.30
N PHE A 47 -9.73 15.22 -10.83
CA PHE A 47 -9.34 15.95 -9.63
C PHE A 47 -9.31 15.04 -8.39
N ASP A 48 -8.33 15.28 -7.50
CA ASP A 48 -8.18 14.60 -6.21
C ASP A 48 -7.51 15.57 -5.20
N PRO A 49 -8.18 15.94 -4.11
CA PRO A 49 -7.71 16.95 -3.16
C PRO A 49 -6.65 16.39 -2.21
N ARG A 50 -5.37 16.51 -2.55
CA ARG A 50 -4.26 15.92 -1.78
C ARG A 50 -3.39 16.95 -1.05
N LEU A 51 -3.88 18.18 -0.81
CA LEU A 51 -3.10 19.23 -0.17
C LEU A 51 -3.49 19.52 1.28
N SER A 52 -4.39 18.74 1.87
CA SER A 52 -4.71 18.83 3.30
C SER A 52 -3.58 18.29 4.18
N GLU A 53 -3.52 18.70 5.44
CA GLU A 53 -2.64 18.15 6.49
C GLU A 53 -1.14 18.12 6.12
N ILE A 54 -0.60 19.21 5.58
CA ILE A 54 0.78 19.33 5.09
C ILE A 54 1.81 18.80 6.10
N GLY A 55 1.64 19.07 7.40
CA GLY A 55 2.56 18.60 8.43
C GLY A 55 2.66 17.07 8.48
N LYS A 56 1.53 16.35 8.42
CA LYS A 56 1.51 14.87 8.38
C LYS A 56 2.11 14.33 7.08
N ARG A 57 1.94 15.05 5.97
CA ARG A 57 2.53 14.69 4.67
C ARG A 57 4.04 14.82 4.68
N LEU A 58 4.57 15.95 5.19
CA LEU A 58 6.02 16.18 5.34
C LEU A 58 6.65 15.16 6.30
N PHE A 59 6.02 14.91 7.46
CA PHE A 59 6.50 13.86 8.38
C PHE A 59 6.54 12.50 7.70
N GLY A 60 5.52 12.15 6.92
CA GLY A 60 5.50 10.92 6.16
C GLY A 60 6.55 10.87 5.06
N LEU A 61 6.82 11.99 4.37
CA LEU A 61 7.88 12.09 3.37
C LEU A 61 9.26 11.80 4.00
N ILE A 62 9.54 12.38 5.16
CA ILE A 62 10.78 12.09 5.90
C ILE A 62 10.83 10.62 6.30
N THR A 63 9.78 10.10 6.95
CA THR A 63 9.76 8.75 7.51
C THR A 63 9.84 7.65 6.43
N TYR A 64 9.10 7.80 5.34
CA TYR A 64 8.97 6.76 4.33
C TYR A 64 9.80 7.02 3.09
N GLY A 65 10.04 8.29 2.73
CA GLY A 65 10.84 8.68 1.58
C GLY A 65 12.34 8.69 1.91
N LEU A 66 12.75 9.41 2.96
CA LEU A 66 14.17 9.57 3.30
C LEU A 66 14.68 8.46 4.24
N VAL A 67 14.00 8.19 5.36
CA VAL A 67 14.38 7.11 6.30
C VAL A 67 14.02 5.73 5.75
N GLN A 68 13.09 5.66 4.78
CA GLN A 68 12.68 4.43 4.09
C GLN A 68 12.20 3.32 5.02
N ARG A 69 11.41 3.66 6.07
CA ARG A 69 10.96 2.75 7.13
C ARG A 69 10.31 1.45 6.64
N ARG A 70 9.67 1.44 5.45
CA ARG A 70 9.04 0.23 4.87
C ARG A 70 10.02 -0.68 4.12
N GLN A 71 11.24 -0.19 3.75
CA GLN A 71 12.19 -1.00 2.99
C GLN A 71 12.69 -2.24 3.74
N PRO A 72 13.03 -2.19 5.05
CA PRO A 72 13.53 -3.34 5.80
C PRO A 72 12.53 -4.48 5.99
N ARG A 73 11.25 -4.31 5.66
CA ARG A 73 10.27 -5.43 5.67
C ARG A 73 10.74 -6.62 4.84
N TYR A 74 11.56 -6.39 3.80
CA TYR A 74 12.30 -7.39 3.04
C TYR A 74 13.79 -7.10 3.22
N LEU A 75 14.38 -7.62 4.30
CA LEU A 75 15.64 -7.18 4.88
C LEU A 75 16.75 -6.98 3.83
N TRP A 76 17.16 -8.05 3.13
CA TRP A 76 18.28 -7.96 2.18
C TRP A 76 18.00 -7.01 1.00
N ALA A 77 16.80 -7.08 0.42
CA ALA A 77 16.44 -6.18 -0.67
C ALA A 77 16.33 -4.73 -0.19
N GLY A 78 15.82 -4.53 1.02
CA GLY A 78 15.65 -3.22 1.62
C GLY A 78 16.98 -2.56 1.98
N VAL A 79 17.90 -3.29 2.60
CA VAL A 79 19.25 -2.79 2.94
C VAL A 79 20.01 -2.37 1.68
N LEU A 80 20.05 -3.24 0.65
CA LEU A 80 20.70 -2.90 -0.62
C LEU A 80 20.10 -1.65 -1.25
N HIS A 81 18.75 -1.52 -1.22
CA HIS A 81 18.08 -0.33 -1.76
C HIS A 81 18.41 0.93 -0.95
N ILE A 82 18.42 0.88 0.37
CA ILE A 82 18.76 2.01 1.25
C ILE A 82 20.20 2.48 0.98
N VAL A 83 21.12 1.55 0.85
CA VAL A 83 22.55 1.86 0.54
C VAL A 83 22.68 2.56 -0.81
N ILE A 84 22.04 2.02 -1.87
CA ILE A 84 22.07 2.62 -3.21
C ILE A 84 21.41 4.01 -3.19
N PHE A 85 20.28 4.17 -2.47
CA PHE A 85 19.58 5.46 -2.35
C PHE A 85 20.44 6.53 -1.67
N TRP A 86 21.03 6.22 -0.50
CA TRP A 86 21.88 7.19 0.18
C TRP A 86 23.19 7.43 -0.56
N GLY A 87 23.70 6.41 -1.26
CA GLY A 87 24.79 6.58 -2.21
C GLY A 87 24.45 7.58 -3.31
N PHE A 88 23.25 7.46 -3.90
CA PHE A 88 22.77 8.44 -4.89
C PHE A 88 22.72 9.87 -4.34
N VAL A 89 22.25 10.06 -3.08
CA VAL A 89 22.20 11.38 -2.44
C VAL A 89 23.62 11.94 -2.23
N VAL A 90 24.54 11.14 -1.69
CA VAL A 90 25.92 11.57 -1.42
C VAL A 90 26.67 11.86 -2.73
N LEU A 91 26.59 10.96 -3.70
CA LEU A 91 27.31 11.07 -4.98
C LEU A 91 26.64 12.08 -5.94
N GLY A 92 25.40 12.47 -5.69
CA GLY A 92 24.72 13.53 -6.43
C GLY A 92 25.47 14.86 -6.38
N LEU A 93 25.99 15.22 -5.20
CA LEU A 93 26.81 16.43 -5.06
C LEU A 93 28.13 16.35 -5.90
N ARG A 94 28.73 15.16 -5.98
CA ARG A 94 29.89 14.89 -6.85
C ARG A 94 29.55 15.10 -8.32
N SER A 95 28.42 14.56 -8.77
CA SER A 95 27.99 14.71 -10.16
C SER A 95 27.72 16.19 -10.50
N ILE A 96 27.11 16.93 -9.59
CA ILE A 96 26.87 18.39 -9.75
C ILE A 96 28.22 19.13 -9.84
N ASP A 97 29.22 18.75 -9.02
CA ASP A 97 30.54 19.37 -9.04
C ASP A 97 31.26 19.09 -10.37
N LEU A 98 31.28 17.85 -10.86
CA LEU A 98 31.85 17.48 -12.15
C LEU A 98 31.21 18.23 -13.32
N ILE A 99 29.88 18.36 -13.31
CA ILE A 99 29.12 19.12 -14.32
C ILE A 99 29.49 20.61 -14.23
N SER A 100 29.51 21.15 -13.02
CA SER A 100 29.86 22.56 -12.75
C SER A 100 31.26 22.93 -13.30
N GLN A 101 32.23 22.08 -13.01
CA GLN A 101 33.60 22.23 -13.54
C GLN A 101 33.61 22.08 -15.06
N GLY A 102 32.89 21.10 -15.60
CA GLY A 102 32.76 20.85 -17.03
C GLY A 102 32.10 21.98 -17.81
N LEU A 103 31.20 22.74 -17.21
CA LEU A 103 30.55 23.92 -17.78
C LEU A 103 31.39 25.21 -17.60
N ASN A 104 32.52 25.11 -16.92
CA ASN A 104 33.33 26.27 -16.50
C ASN A 104 32.55 27.24 -15.61
N LEU A 105 31.65 26.72 -14.73
CA LEU A 105 30.84 27.44 -13.76
C LEU A 105 31.14 26.92 -12.34
N PRO A 106 32.33 27.18 -11.77
CA PRO A 106 32.77 26.52 -10.55
C PRO A 106 32.13 27.12 -9.28
N PHE A 107 30.79 27.21 -9.24
CA PHE A 107 30.03 27.75 -8.11
C PHE A 107 30.13 26.96 -6.82
N LEU A 108 30.45 25.65 -6.92
CA LEU A 108 30.71 24.79 -5.75
C LEU A 108 32.15 24.87 -5.24
N ARG A 109 33.05 25.50 -5.98
CA ARG A 109 34.47 25.57 -5.63
C ARG A 109 34.76 26.11 -4.23
N PRO A 110 34.04 27.14 -3.71
CA PRO A 110 34.23 27.59 -2.33
C PRO A 110 33.86 26.55 -1.28
N LEU A 111 32.82 25.73 -1.56
CA LEU A 111 32.37 24.62 -0.69
C LEU A 111 33.34 23.45 -0.74
N MET A 112 33.96 23.22 -1.91
CA MET A 112 34.92 22.12 -2.15
C MET A 112 36.34 22.50 -1.77
N GLN A 113 36.52 23.18 -0.63
CA GLN A 113 37.84 23.60 -0.08
C GLN A 113 37.90 23.33 1.43
N GLY A 114 39.11 23.19 1.95
CA GLY A 114 39.36 23.03 3.38
C GLY A 114 38.85 21.69 3.96
N GLY A 115 38.50 21.70 5.24
CA GLY A 115 38.14 20.49 5.98
C GLY A 115 36.85 19.81 5.49
N PHE A 116 35.90 20.59 4.99
CA PHE A 116 34.67 20.02 4.41
C PHE A 116 35.00 19.20 3.15
N ALA A 117 35.84 19.72 2.29
CA ALA A 117 36.24 19.00 1.06
C ALA A 117 36.94 17.67 1.39
N ALA A 118 37.87 17.67 2.36
CA ALA A 118 38.54 16.44 2.78
C ALA A 118 37.55 15.40 3.34
N PHE A 119 36.63 15.83 4.20
CA PHE A 119 35.56 14.97 4.73
C PHE A 119 34.66 14.45 3.62
N TYR A 120 34.18 15.32 2.75
CA TYR A 120 33.25 14.94 1.68
C TYR A 120 33.92 14.01 0.66
N ASN A 121 35.20 14.29 0.28
CA ASN A 121 35.94 13.43 -0.65
C ASN A 121 36.13 12.02 -0.07
N THR A 122 36.44 11.90 1.22
CA THR A 122 36.51 10.60 1.89
C THR A 122 35.16 9.89 1.89
N LEU A 123 34.10 10.63 2.21
CA LEU A 123 32.72 10.08 2.28
C LEU A 123 32.27 9.60 0.89
N LYS A 124 32.43 10.42 -0.16
CA LYS A 124 32.03 10.07 -1.54
C LYS A 124 32.80 8.86 -2.06
N ASP A 125 34.11 8.82 -1.84
CA ASP A 125 34.98 7.75 -2.29
C ASP A 125 34.66 6.40 -1.61
N LEU A 126 34.32 6.44 -0.30
CA LEU A 126 33.81 5.28 0.42
C LEU A 126 32.45 4.82 -0.14
N PHE A 127 31.52 5.75 -0.42
CA PHE A 127 30.22 5.42 -1.00
C PHE A 127 30.33 4.84 -2.42
N GLU A 128 31.32 5.22 -3.22
CA GLU A 128 31.58 4.59 -4.52
C GLU A 128 31.80 3.07 -4.39
N LEU A 129 32.65 2.63 -3.44
CA LEU A 129 32.86 1.20 -3.17
C LEU A 129 31.61 0.53 -2.63
N ILE A 130 30.95 1.15 -1.65
CA ILE A 130 29.77 0.58 -1.02
C ILE A 130 28.66 0.40 -2.04
N VAL A 131 28.39 1.39 -2.89
CA VAL A 131 27.39 1.33 -3.95
C VAL A 131 27.74 0.30 -5.01
N LEU A 132 29.01 0.22 -5.41
CA LEU A 132 29.49 -0.79 -6.37
C LEU A 132 29.24 -2.21 -5.84
N VAL A 133 29.58 -2.47 -4.57
CA VAL A 133 29.32 -3.75 -3.90
C VAL A 133 27.80 -4.02 -3.81
N ALA A 134 27.00 -3.01 -3.45
CA ALA A 134 25.55 -3.15 -3.35
C ALA A 134 24.89 -3.46 -4.70
N CYS A 135 25.31 -2.79 -5.78
CA CYS A 135 24.84 -3.08 -7.14
C CYS A 135 25.20 -4.50 -7.57
N THR A 136 26.46 -4.94 -7.33
CA THR A 136 26.91 -6.29 -7.62
C THR A 136 26.10 -7.33 -6.85
N ALA A 137 25.90 -7.13 -5.55
CA ALA A 137 25.07 -8.00 -4.71
C ALA A 137 23.60 -8.03 -5.18
N ALA A 138 23.05 -6.90 -5.62
CA ALA A 138 21.70 -6.83 -6.15
C ALA A 138 21.56 -7.59 -7.49
N ILE A 139 22.55 -7.50 -8.36
CA ILE A 139 22.61 -8.27 -9.62
C ILE A 139 22.70 -9.77 -9.32
N LEU A 140 23.63 -10.19 -8.48
CA LEU A 140 23.81 -11.60 -8.10
C LEU A 140 22.55 -12.18 -7.44
N ARG A 141 21.92 -11.43 -6.53
CA ARG A 141 20.67 -11.83 -5.90
C ARG A 141 19.56 -12.08 -6.93
N ARG A 142 19.47 -11.27 -7.99
CA ARG A 142 18.47 -11.43 -9.06
C ARG A 142 18.83 -12.61 -9.99
N ALA A 143 20.09 -12.74 -10.35
CA ALA A 143 20.56 -13.75 -11.29
C ALA A 143 20.52 -15.17 -10.68
N ILE A 144 20.91 -15.31 -9.42
CA ILE A 144 21.03 -16.60 -8.72
C ILE A 144 19.75 -16.88 -7.92
N GLY A 145 19.28 -15.93 -7.12
CA GLY A 145 18.16 -16.12 -6.20
C GLY A 145 16.77 -16.13 -6.86
N LYS A 146 16.64 -15.57 -8.07
CA LYS A 146 15.40 -15.52 -8.89
C LYS A 146 14.10 -15.44 -8.09
N PRO A 147 13.87 -14.40 -7.25
CA PRO A 147 12.66 -14.33 -6.43
C PRO A 147 11.39 -14.34 -7.29
N GLU A 148 10.45 -15.23 -7.00
CA GLU A 148 9.18 -15.42 -7.74
C GLU A 148 8.39 -14.12 -7.91
N ARG A 149 8.39 -13.25 -6.89
CA ARG A 149 7.70 -11.95 -6.94
C ARG A 149 8.16 -11.03 -8.07
N TYR A 150 9.29 -11.29 -8.74
CA TYR A 150 9.74 -10.56 -9.93
C TYR A 150 9.22 -11.13 -11.25
N GLU A 151 8.49 -12.22 -11.20
CA GLU A 151 7.84 -12.81 -12.38
C GLU A 151 6.92 -11.78 -13.05
N GLY A 152 6.92 -11.70 -14.40
CA GLY A 152 6.18 -10.68 -15.14
C GLY A 152 6.69 -9.24 -15.01
N SER A 153 7.80 -8.99 -14.30
CA SER A 153 8.44 -7.66 -14.22
C SER A 153 9.44 -7.44 -15.36
N HIS A 154 9.70 -6.17 -15.70
CA HIS A 154 10.75 -5.79 -16.68
C HIS A 154 12.15 -6.01 -16.08
N GLN A 155 12.61 -7.27 -16.06
CA GLN A 155 13.85 -7.64 -15.37
C GLN A 155 15.08 -7.05 -16.02
N PHE A 156 15.12 -6.98 -17.36
CA PHE A 156 16.24 -6.42 -18.11
C PHE A 156 16.55 -4.97 -17.66
N GLU A 157 15.53 -4.15 -17.50
CA GLU A 157 15.72 -2.76 -17.05
C GLU A 157 16.39 -2.67 -15.67
N ALA A 158 16.11 -3.62 -14.77
CA ALA A 158 16.73 -3.63 -13.45
C ALA A 158 18.24 -3.95 -13.54
N TYR A 159 18.63 -4.94 -14.36
CA TYR A 159 20.03 -5.22 -14.61
C TYR A 159 20.73 -4.05 -15.27
N PHE A 160 20.10 -3.48 -16.29
CA PHE A 160 20.67 -2.38 -17.06
C PHE A 160 20.95 -1.15 -16.16
N VAL A 161 19.99 -0.76 -15.32
CA VAL A 161 20.19 0.37 -14.40
C VAL A 161 21.23 0.09 -13.33
N LEU A 162 21.27 -1.12 -12.76
CA LEU A 162 22.32 -1.48 -11.81
C LEU A 162 23.71 -1.47 -12.46
N CYS A 163 23.81 -1.90 -13.72
CA CYS A 163 25.05 -1.81 -14.49
C CYS A 163 25.45 -0.35 -14.79
N LEU A 164 24.48 0.53 -15.12
CA LEU A 164 24.78 1.96 -15.33
C LEU A 164 25.27 2.62 -14.03
N ILE A 165 24.68 2.33 -12.89
CA ILE A 165 25.14 2.86 -11.59
C ILE A 165 26.54 2.33 -11.28
N ALA A 166 26.79 1.03 -11.43
CA ALA A 166 28.11 0.44 -11.24
C ALA A 166 29.16 1.07 -12.19
N PHE A 167 28.79 1.32 -13.44
CA PHE A 167 29.65 1.95 -14.43
C PHE A 167 30.01 3.39 -14.07
N LEU A 168 29.05 4.17 -13.52
CA LEU A 168 29.32 5.51 -12.99
C LEU A 168 30.35 5.46 -11.85
N MET A 169 30.24 4.50 -10.94
CA MET A 169 31.23 4.31 -9.87
C MET A 169 32.60 4.00 -10.43
N ILE A 170 32.68 3.04 -11.34
CA ILE A 170 33.95 2.62 -11.96
C ILE A 170 34.61 3.78 -12.72
N THR A 171 33.83 4.56 -13.48
CA THR A 171 34.37 5.68 -14.25
C THR A 171 34.94 6.80 -13.38
N ASP A 172 34.27 7.12 -12.24
CA ASP A 172 34.77 8.12 -11.28
C ASP A 172 36.02 7.60 -10.54
N MET A 173 36.01 6.33 -10.07
CA MET A 173 37.18 5.69 -9.47
C MET A 173 38.42 5.74 -10.38
N PHE A 174 38.28 5.44 -11.67
CA PHE A 174 39.41 5.50 -12.63
C PHE A 174 39.80 6.94 -12.98
N TYR A 175 38.87 7.87 -13.04
CA TYR A 175 39.13 9.31 -13.21
C TYR A 175 39.98 9.86 -12.07
N GLU A 176 39.60 9.61 -10.82
CA GLU A 176 40.32 10.06 -9.62
C GLU A 176 41.62 9.27 -9.41
N GLY A 177 41.61 7.93 -9.56
CA GLY A 177 42.78 7.09 -9.39
C GLY A 177 43.92 7.42 -10.36
N SER A 178 43.57 7.76 -11.61
CA SER A 178 44.58 8.22 -12.60
C SER A 178 45.12 9.61 -12.22
N ALA A 179 44.29 10.51 -11.67
CA ALA A 179 44.71 11.82 -11.19
C ALA A 179 45.70 11.70 -10.02
N LEU A 180 45.43 10.79 -9.04
CA LEU A 180 46.37 10.53 -7.93
C LEU A 180 47.76 10.10 -8.39
N LEU A 181 47.86 9.31 -9.46
CA LEU A 181 49.17 8.89 -10.01
C LEU A 181 49.88 9.97 -10.81
N LEU A 182 49.11 10.87 -11.45
CA LEU A 182 49.67 11.97 -12.24
C LEU A 182 50.16 13.13 -11.37
N ASP A 183 49.50 13.44 -10.28
CA ASP A 183 49.72 14.63 -9.47
C ASP A 183 50.55 14.37 -8.20
N LYS A 184 50.56 13.16 -7.66
CA LYS A 184 51.17 12.79 -6.38
C LYS A 184 50.96 13.87 -5.28
N PRO A 185 49.72 14.18 -4.97
CA PRO A 185 49.43 15.22 -3.97
C PRO A 185 50.02 14.86 -2.60
N GLU A 186 50.43 15.87 -1.82
CA GLU A 186 50.86 15.65 -0.44
C GLU A 186 49.70 15.00 0.37
N SER A 187 50.01 13.93 1.06
CA SER A 187 49.03 13.07 1.76
C SER A 187 48.15 13.81 2.77
N SER A 188 48.56 14.98 3.25
CA SER A 188 47.82 15.79 4.20
C SER A 188 46.62 16.58 3.62
N GLN A 189 46.53 16.73 2.29
CA GLN A 189 45.49 17.51 1.62
C GLN A 189 44.39 16.68 0.98
N VAL A 190 44.56 15.37 0.83
CA VAL A 190 43.69 14.53 -0.04
C VAL A 190 42.69 13.71 0.74
N GLY A 191 42.88 13.48 2.03
CA GLY A 191 42.03 12.59 2.82
C GLY A 191 42.31 11.09 2.52
N TRP A 192 41.46 10.23 3.09
CA TRP A 192 41.52 8.79 2.82
C TRP A 192 40.56 8.47 1.65
N LEU A 193 41.12 7.97 0.53
CA LEU A 193 40.40 7.71 -0.73
C LEU A 193 40.56 6.23 -1.16
N PRO A 194 39.87 5.28 -0.48
CA PRO A 194 40.05 3.85 -0.71
C PRO A 194 39.64 3.41 -2.13
N ALA A 195 38.61 3.96 -2.75
CA ALA A 195 38.18 3.62 -4.10
C ALA A 195 39.15 4.13 -5.14
N SER A 196 39.56 5.38 -5.04
CA SER A 196 40.54 6.00 -5.91
C SER A 196 41.91 5.34 -5.77
N GLN A 197 42.35 4.95 -4.55
CA GLN A 197 43.57 4.21 -4.29
C GLN A 197 43.55 2.80 -4.90
N LEU A 198 42.40 2.11 -4.85
CA LEU A 198 42.23 0.81 -5.51
C LEU A 198 42.38 0.94 -7.03
N ALA A 199 41.78 1.95 -7.64
CA ALA A 199 41.94 2.24 -9.06
C ALA A 199 43.40 2.63 -9.40
N ALA A 200 44.04 3.44 -8.55
CA ALA A 200 45.45 3.79 -8.71
C ALA A 200 46.38 2.55 -8.63
N LEU A 201 46.10 1.59 -7.73
CA LEU A 201 46.84 0.33 -7.66
C LEU A 201 46.72 -0.45 -8.97
N VAL A 202 45.53 -0.57 -9.55
CA VAL A 202 45.30 -1.23 -10.85
C VAL A 202 46.09 -0.52 -11.97
N LEU A 203 46.19 0.80 -11.92
CA LEU A 203 46.84 1.63 -12.93
C LEU A 203 48.35 1.83 -12.68
N SER A 204 48.92 1.30 -11.61
CA SER A 204 50.29 1.59 -11.15
C SER A 204 51.40 1.31 -12.17
N GLY A 205 51.19 0.34 -13.08
CA GLY A 205 52.11 -0.01 -14.17
C GLY A 205 51.91 0.79 -15.46
N CYS A 206 50.97 1.73 -15.52
CA CYS A 206 50.65 2.48 -16.72
C CYS A 206 51.63 3.64 -16.96
N THR A 207 51.93 3.92 -18.24
CA THR A 207 52.73 5.08 -18.63
C THR A 207 51.94 6.39 -18.35
N PRO A 208 52.63 7.54 -18.14
CA PRO A 208 51.95 8.84 -17.97
C PRO A 208 50.99 9.19 -19.10
N GLY A 209 51.26 8.77 -20.34
CA GLY A 209 50.39 8.94 -21.48
C GLY A 209 49.10 8.13 -21.35
N ALA A 210 49.21 6.86 -20.95
CA ALA A 210 48.04 6.00 -20.68
C ALA A 210 47.19 6.53 -19.52
N LEU A 211 47.84 6.99 -18.43
CA LEU A 211 47.14 7.60 -17.29
C LEU A 211 46.33 8.83 -17.70
N ARG A 212 46.89 9.72 -18.55
CA ARG A 212 46.14 10.87 -19.09
C ARG A 212 44.98 10.43 -19.94
N SER A 213 45.13 9.39 -20.76
CA SER A 213 44.02 8.84 -21.55
C SER A 213 42.92 8.27 -20.66
N VAL A 214 43.26 7.52 -19.60
CA VAL A 214 42.28 7.01 -18.60
C VAL A 214 41.55 8.18 -17.90
N HIS A 215 42.27 9.21 -17.49
CA HIS A 215 41.71 10.39 -16.87
C HIS A 215 40.68 11.10 -17.78
N VAL A 216 41.03 11.33 -19.03
CA VAL A 216 40.16 11.95 -20.03
C VAL A 216 38.93 11.08 -20.33
N LEU A 217 39.16 9.81 -20.58
CA LEU A 217 38.07 8.85 -20.88
C LEU A 217 37.12 8.68 -19.67
N GLY A 218 37.69 8.55 -18.45
CA GLY A 218 36.89 8.43 -17.21
C GLY A 218 35.93 9.58 -17.07
N TYR A 219 36.36 10.83 -17.25
CA TYR A 219 35.52 11.99 -17.21
C TYR A 219 34.39 11.97 -18.27
N TRP A 220 34.74 11.78 -19.55
CA TRP A 220 33.76 11.84 -20.63
C TRP A 220 32.77 10.69 -20.58
N LEU A 221 33.21 9.49 -20.23
CA LEU A 221 32.32 8.34 -20.04
C LEU A 221 31.37 8.57 -18.84
N HIS A 222 31.88 9.14 -17.73
CA HIS A 222 31.04 9.47 -16.58
C HIS A 222 29.96 10.47 -16.93
N ILE A 223 30.32 11.62 -17.54
CA ILE A 223 29.38 12.69 -17.92
C ILE A 223 28.34 12.17 -18.92
N PHE A 224 28.79 11.44 -19.96
CA PHE A 224 27.86 10.87 -20.95
C PHE A 224 26.88 9.87 -20.30
N THR A 225 27.41 8.96 -19.48
CA THR A 225 26.58 7.95 -18.78
C THR A 225 25.60 8.61 -17.81
N PHE A 226 26.01 9.66 -17.09
CA PHE A 226 25.13 10.39 -16.19
C PHE A 226 23.94 11.03 -16.92
N PHE A 227 24.18 11.73 -18.02
CA PHE A 227 23.10 12.36 -18.79
C PHE A 227 22.25 11.35 -19.57
N PHE A 228 22.86 10.26 -20.04
CA PHE A 228 22.11 9.13 -20.59
C PHE A 228 21.17 8.52 -19.53
N PHE A 229 21.70 8.25 -18.34
CA PHE A 229 20.94 7.70 -17.23
C PHE A 229 19.80 8.63 -16.81
N LEU A 230 20.04 9.93 -16.68
CA LEU A 230 19.01 10.93 -16.38
C LEU A 230 17.82 10.82 -17.35
N ASN A 231 18.09 10.74 -18.65
CA ASN A 231 17.05 10.67 -19.67
C ASN A 231 16.38 9.29 -19.74
N TYR A 232 17.07 8.23 -19.33
CA TYR A 232 16.53 6.86 -19.30
C TYR A 232 15.52 6.67 -18.14
N LEU A 233 15.68 7.38 -17.01
CA LEU A 233 14.83 7.23 -15.84
C LEU A 233 13.32 7.33 -16.17
N PRO A 234 12.82 8.41 -16.79
CA PRO A 234 11.38 8.56 -17.06
C PRO A 234 10.87 7.67 -18.21
N LEU A 235 11.74 6.92 -18.88
CA LEU A 235 11.38 5.95 -19.91
C LEU A 235 11.18 4.54 -19.38
N SER A 236 11.66 4.27 -18.17
CA SER A 236 11.72 2.94 -17.57
C SER A 236 10.93 2.88 -16.26
N LYS A 237 10.83 1.68 -15.67
CA LYS A 237 10.27 1.51 -14.32
C LYS A 237 11.03 2.29 -13.23
N HIS A 238 12.23 2.80 -13.54
CA HIS A 238 13.01 3.62 -12.63
C HIS A 238 12.54 5.08 -12.56
N PHE A 239 11.44 5.41 -13.25
CA PHE A 239 10.77 6.69 -13.10
C PHE A 239 10.36 6.97 -11.64
N HIS A 240 10.23 5.92 -10.83
CA HIS A 240 10.01 6.06 -9.38
C HIS A 240 11.09 6.87 -8.67
N ILE A 241 12.31 6.97 -9.19
CA ILE A 241 13.36 7.81 -8.62
C ILE A 241 12.91 9.29 -8.56
N ILE A 242 12.10 9.70 -9.52
CA ILE A 242 11.53 11.05 -9.61
C ILE A 242 10.17 11.12 -8.90
N THR A 243 9.32 10.11 -9.10
CA THR A 243 7.91 10.15 -8.68
C THR A 243 7.65 9.62 -7.28
N ALA A 244 8.56 8.85 -6.65
CA ALA A 244 8.32 8.23 -5.35
C ALA A 244 8.12 9.25 -4.22
N LEU A 245 8.94 10.30 -4.16
CA LEU A 245 8.80 11.34 -3.12
C LEU A 245 7.49 12.11 -3.28
N PRO A 246 7.12 12.62 -4.47
CA PRO A 246 5.78 13.16 -4.71
C PRO A 246 4.67 12.18 -4.36
N ASN A 247 4.76 10.91 -4.77
CA ASN A 247 3.73 9.91 -4.49
C ASN A 247 3.54 9.66 -2.99
N ILE A 248 4.63 9.56 -2.23
CA ILE A 248 4.60 9.43 -0.76
C ILE A 248 4.00 10.68 -0.12
N PHE A 249 4.33 11.87 -0.61
CA PHE A 249 3.76 13.11 -0.11
C PHE A 249 2.24 13.16 -0.32
N PHE A 250 1.77 12.82 -1.51
CA PHE A 250 0.35 12.85 -1.88
C PHE A 250 -0.43 11.59 -1.49
N ARG A 251 0.15 10.67 -0.70
CA ARG A 251 -0.54 9.46 -0.25
C ARG A 251 -1.83 9.77 0.50
N LYS A 252 -2.77 8.84 0.48
CA LYS A 252 -3.97 8.83 1.32
C LYS A 252 -3.57 8.80 2.80
N LEU A 253 -4.06 9.73 3.61
CA LEU A 253 -3.74 9.82 5.03
C LEU A 253 -4.74 9.05 5.88
N GLY A 254 -6.03 9.11 5.56
CA GLY A 254 -7.09 8.33 6.18
C GLY A 254 -7.15 6.94 5.58
N LYS A 255 -6.83 5.92 6.34
CA LYS A 255 -7.06 4.53 5.95
C LYS A 255 -8.56 4.22 6.15
N GLY A 256 -9.09 3.24 5.42
CA GLY A 256 -10.45 2.74 5.63
C GLY A 256 -11.56 3.46 4.85
N SER A 257 -11.49 4.77 4.64
CA SER A 257 -12.46 5.47 3.78
C SER A 257 -12.27 5.08 2.31
N LEU A 258 -13.34 5.03 1.54
CA LEU A 258 -13.27 5.06 0.08
C LEU A 258 -13.36 6.49 -0.42
N LYS A 259 -12.71 6.76 -1.57
CA LYS A 259 -12.96 8.02 -2.25
C LYS A 259 -14.40 8.06 -2.79
N PRO A 260 -15.04 9.23 -2.89
CA PRO A 260 -16.32 9.35 -3.58
C PRO A 260 -16.18 8.96 -5.06
N ALA A 261 -17.29 8.69 -5.73
CA ALA A 261 -17.28 8.43 -7.17
C ALA A 261 -16.56 9.56 -7.91
N ARG A 262 -16.88 10.82 -7.55
CA ARG A 262 -16.20 12.01 -8.05
C ARG A 262 -16.03 13.04 -6.92
N TRP A 263 -14.83 13.59 -6.78
CA TRP A 263 -14.59 14.66 -5.81
C TRP A 263 -15.33 15.95 -6.19
N GLY A 264 -16.06 16.51 -5.22
CA GLY A 264 -16.80 17.77 -5.38
C GLY A 264 -18.19 17.63 -6.01
N ILE A 265 -18.64 16.41 -6.28
CA ILE A 265 -19.99 16.09 -6.74
C ILE A 265 -20.59 15.12 -5.73
N GLU A 266 -21.67 15.55 -5.08
CA GLU A 266 -22.40 14.74 -4.07
C GLU A 266 -23.58 14.03 -4.71
N ASP A 267 -24.26 14.68 -5.66
CA ASP A 267 -25.37 14.11 -6.40
C ASP A 267 -24.88 13.22 -7.53
N LEU A 268 -25.14 11.91 -7.42
CA LEU A 268 -24.73 10.94 -8.43
C LEU A 268 -25.42 11.13 -9.77
N GLU A 269 -26.60 11.78 -9.83
CA GLU A 269 -27.32 12.07 -11.07
C GLU A 269 -26.61 13.12 -11.93
N GLU A 270 -25.73 13.94 -11.35
CA GLU A 270 -24.89 14.89 -12.08
C GLU A 270 -23.70 14.21 -12.82
N LEU A 271 -23.45 12.93 -12.53
CA LEU A 271 -22.33 12.20 -13.12
C LEU A 271 -22.73 11.49 -14.39
N GLU A 272 -21.99 11.72 -15.47
CA GLU A 272 -22.14 10.96 -16.72
C GLU A 272 -21.71 9.49 -16.55
N THR A 273 -20.72 9.23 -15.70
CA THR A 273 -20.22 7.90 -15.35
C THR A 273 -19.77 7.84 -13.91
N LEU A 274 -20.11 6.77 -13.21
CA LEU A 274 -19.73 6.56 -11.80
C LEU A 274 -18.35 5.95 -11.62
N GLY A 275 -17.93 5.14 -12.58
CA GLY A 275 -16.73 4.32 -12.50
C GLY A 275 -15.61 4.75 -13.45
N VAL A 276 -14.63 3.86 -13.60
CA VAL A 276 -13.44 4.04 -14.42
C VAL A 276 -13.41 2.99 -15.52
N GLN A 277 -13.46 3.43 -16.77
CA GLN A 277 -13.31 2.59 -17.98
C GLN A 277 -11.95 2.77 -18.63
N ARG A 278 -11.39 3.99 -18.60
CA ARG A 278 -10.15 4.40 -19.27
C ARG A 278 -9.15 4.92 -18.25
N ILE A 279 -7.88 5.05 -18.65
CA ILE A 279 -6.84 5.55 -17.76
C ILE A 279 -7.11 7.01 -17.32
N GLU A 280 -7.70 7.83 -18.17
CA GLU A 280 -8.03 9.23 -17.89
C GLU A 280 -9.19 9.41 -16.90
N ASP A 281 -10.01 8.36 -16.71
CA ASP A 281 -11.08 8.38 -15.71
C ASP A 281 -10.55 8.22 -14.28
N PHE A 282 -9.34 7.71 -14.10
CA PHE A 282 -8.66 7.69 -12.82
C PHE A 282 -8.29 9.11 -12.36
N THR A 283 -8.11 9.29 -11.06
CA THR A 283 -7.59 10.55 -10.54
C THR A 283 -6.13 10.73 -10.95
N TRP A 284 -5.66 12.00 -11.00
CA TRP A 284 -4.25 12.31 -11.25
C TRP A 284 -3.31 11.57 -10.29
N LYS A 285 -3.76 11.35 -9.03
CA LYS A 285 -2.99 10.59 -8.04
C LYS A 285 -2.88 9.10 -8.39
N HIS A 286 -3.96 8.50 -8.85
CA HIS A 286 -3.96 7.11 -9.32
C HIS A 286 -3.06 6.92 -10.54
N ILE A 287 -3.05 7.89 -11.47
CA ILE A 287 -2.15 7.84 -12.63
C ILE A 287 -0.68 7.98 -12.18
N LEU A 288 -0.40 8.88 -11.23
CA LEU A 288 0.94 9.00 -10.63
C LEU A 288 1.37 7.69 -9.95
N ASP A 289 0.46 6.96 -9.31
CA ASP A 289 0.72 5.64 -8.73
C ASP A 289 1.24 4.63 -9.75
N PHE A 290 0.59 4.56 -10.92
CA PHE A 290 1.01 3.66 -11.99
C PHE A 290 2.44 3.94 -12.44
N PHE A 291 2.81 5.21 -12.58
CA PHE A 291 4.17 5.62 -12.94
C PHE A 291 5.20 5.42 -11.82
N THR A 292 4.74 5.40 -10.57
CA THR A 292 5.63 5.22 -9.40
C THR A 292 5.92 3.76 -9.10
N CYS A 293 5.22 2.82 -9.73
CA CYS A 293 5.43 1.40 -9.47
C CYS A 293 6.87 0.96 -9.77
N THR A 294 7.52 0.43 -8.73
CA THR A 294 8.90 -0.08 -8.79
C THR A 294 9.00 -1.53 -9.26
N GLU A 295 7.87 -2.18 -9.52
CA GLU A 295 7.76 -3.61 -9.84
C GLU A 295 8.43 -4.53 -8.80
N CYS A 296 8.49 -4.10 -7.55
CA CYS A 296 9.14 -4.88 -6.49
C CYS A 296 8.38 -6.15 -6.07
N GLY A 297 7.11 -6.28 -6.46
CA GLY A 297 6.28 -7.44 -6.28
C GLY A 297 5.74 -7.67 -4.86
N ARG A 298 6.07 -6.81 -3.87
CA ARG A 298 5.63 -6.99 -2.47
C ARG A 298 4.10 -7.03 -2.33
N CYS A 299 3.38 -6.26 -3.14
CA CYS A 299 1.92 -6.21 -3.12
C CYS A 299 1.30 -7.54 -3.56
N SER A 300 1.82 -8.20 -4.59
CA SER A 300 1.35 -9.52 -5.05
C SER A 300 1.79 -10.65 -4.11
N ASP A 301 3.02 -10.58 -3.59
CA ASP A 301 3.58 -11.53 -2.63
C ASP A 301 2.78 -11.58 -1.30
N ASN A 302 2.14 -10.47 -0.92
CA ASN A 302 1.31 -10.38 0.28
C ASN A 302 -0.20 -10.37 -0.02
N CYS A 303 -0.62 -10.41 -1.27
CA CYS A 303 -2.02 -10.47 -1.65
C CYS A 303 -2.61 -11.85 -1.33
N PRO A 304 -3.66 -11.94 -0.50
CA PRO A 304 -4.27 -13.23 -0.18
C PRO A 304 -4.85 -13.94 -1.41
N ALA A 305 -5.48 -13.21 -2.33
CA ALA A 305 -6.00 -13.75 -3.58
C ALA A 305 -4.89 -14.35 -4.46
N ASN A 306 -3.78 -13.63 -4.63
CA ASN A 306 -2.63 -14.11 -5.38
C ASN A 306 -2.00 -15.36 -4.74
N ALA A 307 -1.93 -15.39 -3.40
CA ALA A 307 -1.31 -16.50 -2.64
C ALA A 307 -2.09 -17.82 -2.68
N ILE A 308 -3.34 -17.80 -3.14
CA ILE A 308 -4.20 -18.99 -3.31
C ILE A 308 -4.51 -19.30 -4.77
N GLY A 309 -3.75 -18.74 -5.72
CA GLY A 309 -3.89 -19.04 -7.15
C GLY A 309 -4.96 -18.24 -7.90
N ARG A 310 -5.67 -17.29 -7.27
CA ARG A 310 -6.61 -16.42 -7.99
C ARG A 310 -5.88 -15.52 -9.00
N PRO A 311 -6.52 -15.13 -10.10
CA PRO A 311 -5.87 -14.40 -11.19
C PRO A 311 -5.38 -13.00 -10.80
N LEU A 312 -5.74 -12.48 -9.63
CA LEU A 312 -5.38 -11.14 -9.18
C LEU A 312 -3.90 -11.02 -8.79
N SER A 313 -3.19 -10.17 -9.50
CA SER A 313 -1.87 -9.65 -9.10
C SER A 313 -1.90 -8.13 -9.08
N PRO A 314 -1.92 -7.47 -7.91
CA PRO A 314 -1.94 -6.01 -7.84
C PRO A 314 -0.79 -5.35 -8.61
N LYS A 315 0.40 -5.96 -8.59
CA LYS A 315 1.54 -5.53 -9.40
C LYS A 315 1.21 -5.54 -10.89
N MET A 316 0.61 -6.64 -11.39
CA MET A 316 0.33 -6.78 -12.83
C MET A 316 -0.75 -5.81 -13.29
N ILE A 317 -1.80 -5.55 -12.51
CA ILE A 317 -2.77 -4.49 -12.80
C ILE A 317 -2.05 -3.15 -13.01
N THR A 318 -1.15 -2.78 -12.10
CA THR A 318 -0.40 -1.53 -12.20
C THR A 318 0.49 -1.47 -13.45
N ILE A 319 1.19 -2.56 -13.77
CA ILE A 319 2.07 -2.65 -14.94
C ILE A 319 1.24 -2.54 -16.22
N LYS A 320 0.17 -3.34 -16.36
CA LYS A 320 -0.73 -3.34 -17.53
C LYS A 320 -1.27 -1.92 -17.81
N VAL A 321 -1.81 -1.23 -16.80
CA VAL A 321 -2.36 0.13 -16.97
C VAL A 321 -1.27 1.14 -17.32
N ARG A 322 -0.11 1.06 -16.66
CA ARG A 322 1.04 1.95 -16.96
C ARG A 322 1.49 1.79 -18.41
N ASP A 323 1.70 0.56 -18.84
CA ASP A 323 2.23 0.26 -20.18
C ASP A 323 1.23 0.68 -21.26
N SER A 324 -0.07 0.43 -21.05
CA SER A 324 -1.13 0.97 -21.92
C SER A 324 -1.13 2.50 -21.97
N GLY A 325 -0.90 3.18 -20.84
CA GLY A 325 -0.75 4.63 -20.80
C GLY A 325 0.47 5.13 -21.58
N TYR A 326 1.57 4.38 -21.56
CA TYR A 326 2.76 4.71 -22.36
C TYR A 326 2.53 4.52 -23.86
N GLU A 327 1.75 3.55 -24.27
CA GLU A 327 1.34 3.34 -25.66
C GLU A 327 0.40 4.45 -26.15
N LYS A 328 -0.53 4.90 -25.32
CA LYS A 328 -1.43 6.02 -25.64
C LYS A 328 -0.71 7.35 -25.83
N VAL A 329 0.32 7.63 -25.02
CA VAL A 329 1.09 8.87 -25.09
C VAL A 329 2.58 8.54 -25.36
N PRO A 330 2.91 8.04 -26.55
CA PRO A 330 4.27 7.70 -26.91
C PRO A 330 5.14 8.95 -27.00
N ILE A 331 6.41 8.84 -26.56
CA ILE A 331 7.33 9.98 -26.49
C ILE A 331 7.69 10.51 -27.87
N LEU A 332 7.89 9.61 -28.84
CA LEU A 332 8.38 9.96 -30.18
C LEU A 332 7.26 10.23 -31.21
N ASN A 333 6.01 10.01 -30.88
CA ASN A 333 4.93 10.22 -31.80
C ASN A 333 4.19 11.52 -31.50
N TRP A 334 4.31 12.50 -32.40
CA TRP A 334 3.72 13.85 -32.28
C TRP A 334 2.22 13.88 -32.56
N LYS A 335 1.62 12.78 -33.05
CA LYS A 335 0.18 12.71 -33.31
C LYS A 335 -0.60 12.78 -32.01
N ARG A 336 -1.67 13.57 -32.02
CA ARG A 336 -2.60 13.71 -30.88
C ARG A 336 -3.20 12.34 -30.51
N VAL A 337 -3.46 12.17 -29.24
CA VAL A 337 -4.08 11.00 -28.60
C VAL A 337 -5.44 10.60 -29.22
N SER A 338 -6.12 11.55 -29.90
CA SER A 338 -7.49 11.43 -30.37
C SER A 338 -7.77 10.43 -31.50
N ASP A 339 -6.77 10.00 -32.27
CA ASP A 339 -7.02 9.28 -33.54
C ASP A 339 -6.93 7.74 -33.43
N LYS A 340 -6.61 7.19 -32.25
CA LYS A 340 -6.54 5.74 -32.00
C LYS A 340 -7.61 5.20 -31.03
N GLU A 341 -8.66 5.95 -30.78
CA GLU A 341 -9.70 5.56 -29.80
C GLU A 341 -10.46 4.27 -30.16
N ASN A 342 -10.40 3.81 -31.40
CA ASN A 342 -11.25 2.71 -31.90
C ASN A 342 -10.58 1.34 -32.01
N GLU A 343 -9.30 1.16 -31.69
CA GLU A 343 -8.59 -0.11 -31.91
C GLU A 343 -8.00 -0.80 -30.66
N THR A 344 -8.07 -0.19 -29.49
CA THR A 344 -7.53 -0.81 -28.26
C THR A 344 -8.64 -1.51 -27.48
N SER A 345 -8.38 -2.73 -27.03
CA SER A 345 -9.24 -3.44 -26.07
C SER A 345 -9.59 -2.53 -24.87
N PRO A 346 -10.83 -2.57 -24.37
CA PRO A 346 -11.21 -1.77 -23.20
C PRO A 346 -10.26 -2.10 -22.04
N MET A 347 -9.97 -1.11 -21.21
CA MET A 347 -9.10 -1.35 -20.04
C MET A 347 -9.78 -2.31 -19.07
N VAL A 348 -11.01 -2.02 -18.68
CA VAL A 348 -11.83 -2.87 -17.80
C VAL A 348 -12.57 -3.90 -18.64
N GLY A 349 -12.49 -5.17 -18.27
CA GLY A 349 -13.05 -6.29 -19.02
C GLY A 349 -12.20 -6.77 -20.20
N GLY A 350 -11.17 -6.01 -20.59
CA GLY A 350 -10.23 -6.36 -21.64
C GLY A 350 -8.80 -6.53 -21.11
N LEU A 351 -8.09 -5.42 -20.92
CA LEU A 351 -6.72 -5.41 -20.37
C LEU A 351 -6.65 -5.97 -18.94
N ILE A 352 -7.63 -5.59 -18.11
CA ILE A 352 -7.86 -6.12 -16.77
C ILE A 352 -9.15 -6.92 -16.83
N THR A 353 -9.07 -8.21 -16.55
CA THR A 353 -10.22 -9.11 -16.65
C THR A 353 -11.19 -8.92 -15.48
N HIS A 354 -12.43 -9.34 -15.65
CA HIS A 354 -13.43 -9.34 -14.58
C HIS A 354 -12.95 -10.14 -13.39
N ASP A 355 -12.38 -11.33 -13.60
CA ASP A 355 -11.89 -12.21 -12.53
C ASP A 355 -10.74 -11.58 -11.73
N GLU A 356 -9.84 -10.80 -12.38
CA GLU A 356 -8.83 -10.02 -11.66
C GLU A 356 -9.48 -8.99 -10.72
N ILE A 357 -10.52 -8.29 -11.18
CA ILE A 357 -11.22 -7.25 -10.41
C ILE A 357 -12.03 -7.87 -9.26
N TRP A 358 -12.78 -8.93 -9.56
CA TRP A 358 -13.65 -9.58 -8.58
C TRP A 358 -12.91 -10.46 -7.57
N SER A 359 -11.67 -10.88 -7.84
CA SER A 359 -10.83 -11.60 -6.88
C SER A 359 -10.37 -10.77 -5.69
N CYS A 360 -10.49 -9.45 -5.74
CA CYS A 360 -10.03 -8.57 -4.67
C CYS A 360 -11.01 -8.55 -3.50
N THR A 361 -10.51 -8.79 -2.28
CA THR A 361 -11.27 -8.72 -1.03
C THR A 361 -11.17 -7.36 -0.33
N THR A 362 -10.66 -6.35 -0.98
CA THR A 362 -10.42 -4.99 -0.45
C THR A 362 -9.69 -4.93 0.91
N CYS A 363 -8.97 -5.98 1.27
CA CYS A 363 -8.34 -6.14 2.59
C CYS A 363 -7.14 -5.22 2.89
N GLY A 364 -6.61 -4.48 1.90
CA GLY A 364 -5.53 -3.50 2.08
C GLY A 364 -4.12 -4.07 2.26
N ALA A 365 -3.89 -5.38 2.16
CA ALA A 365 -2.56 -5.97 2.34
C ALA A 365 -1.53 -5.46 1.32
N CYS A 366 -1.94 -5.25 0.07
CA CYS A 366 -1.10 -4.71 -0.99
C CYS A 366 -0.65 -3.26 -0.72
N GLU A 367 -1.54 -2.42 -0.19
CA GLU A 367 -1.24 -1.02 0.16
C GLU A 367 -0.29 -0.92 1.37
N GLU A 368 -0.51 -1.80 2.37
CA GLU A 368 0.34 -1.84 3.56
C GLU A 368 1.78 -2.24 3.23
N GLU A 369 1.98 -3.16 2.29
CA GLU A 369 3.31 -3.62 1.88
C GLU A 369 3.99 -2.72 0.84
N CYS A 370 3.27 -1.79 0.22
CA CYS A 370 3.83 -0.93 -0.82
C CYS A 370 4.79 0.12 -0.23
N PRO A 371 6.09 0.11 -0.62
CA PRO A 371 7.06 1.06 -0.07
C PRO A 371 6.86 2.49 -0.58
N VAL A 372 6.16 2.67 -1.69
CA VAL A 372 5.88 3.97 -2.32
C VAL A 372 4.42 4.38 -2.25
N PHE A 373 3.59 3.67 -1.45
CA PHE A 373 2.20 4.01 -1.16
C PHE A 373 1.28 4.09 -2.38
N ILE A 374 1.34 3.07 -3.24
CA ILE A 374 0.36 2.87 -4.30
C ILE A 374 -0.98 2.46 -3.67
N GLU A 375 -2.04 3.15 -4.02
CA GLU A 375 -3.40 2.93 -3.55
C GLU A 375 -4.10 1.97 -4.51
N TYR A 376 -4.55 0.80 -4.03
CA TYR A 376 -5.16 -0.23 -4.87
C TYR A 376 -6.67 -0.32 -4.71
N ILE A 377 -7.19 -0.17 -3.47
CA ILE A 377 -8.59 -0.41 -3.13
C ILE A 377 -9.50 0.57 -3.89
N ASP A 378 -9.20 1.85 -3.84
CA ASP A 378 -9.99 2.87 -4.53
C ASP A 378 -10.04 2.62 -6.04
N LYS A 379 -8.92 2.17 -6.65
CA LYS A 379 -8.87 1.81 -8.08
C LYS A 379 -9.71 0.59 -8.43
N ILE A 380 -9.67 -0.45 -7.58
CA ILE A 380 -10.49 -1.66 -7.77
C ILE A 380 -11.98 -1.29 -7.66
N VAL A 381 -12.35 -0.51 -6.66
CA VAL A 381 -13.75 -0.10 -6.49
C VAL A 381 -14.21 0.81 -7.63
N ASP A 382 -13.36 1.70 -8.13
CA ASP A 382 -13.68 2.53 -9.30
C ASP A 382 -13.94 1.67 -10.57
N MET A 383 -13.15 0.62 -10.79
CA MET A 383 -13.39 -0.32 -11.88
C MET A 383 -14.68 -1.13 -11.67
N ARG A 384 -15.00 -1.51 -10.42
CA ARG A 384 -16.26 -2.17 -10.08
C ARG A 384 -17.47 -1.27 -10.29
N ARG A 385 -17.40 0.02 -9.95
CA ARG A 385 -18.43 1.03 -10.24
C ARG A 385 -18.80 1.03 -11.71
N HIS A 386 -17.79 0.98 -12.60
CA HIS A 386 -18.02 0.88 -14.03
C HIS A 386 -18.71 -0.44 -14.43
N LEU A 387 -18.29 -1.57 -13.85
CA LEU A 387 -18.90 -2.88 -14.17
C LEU A 387 -20.34 -2.97 -13.67
N ILE A 388 -20.66 -2.41 -12.51
CA ILE A 388 -22.03 -2.35 -11.98
C ILE A 388 -22.90 -1.45 -12.89
N GLU A 389 -22.45 -0.23 -13.15
CA GLU A 389 -23.14 0.76 -14.00
C GLU A 389 -23.49 0.20 -15.39
N THR A 390 -22.56 -0.57 -15.96
CA THR A 390 -22.72 -1.18 -17.29
C THR A 390 -23.34 -2.57 -17.25
N SER A 391 -23.85 -3.03 -16.10
CA SER A 391 -24.47 -4.34 -15.89
C SER A 391 -23.56 -5.53 -16.26
N GLN A 392 -22.24 -5.36 -16.07
CA GLN A 392 -21.23 -6.40 -16.31
C GLN A 392 -20.78 -7.09 -15.00
N ASN A 393 -21.54 -6.92 -13.93
CA ASN A 393 -21.32 -7.61 -12.65
C ASN A 393 -21.70 -9.09 -12.72
N PRO A 394 -21.17 -9.94 -11.82
CA PRO A 394 -21.60 -11.32 -11.67
C PRO A 394 -23.11 -11.41 -11.41
N LYS A 395 -23.79 -12.30 -12.13
CA LYS A 395 -25.25 -12.47 -12.00
C LYS A 395 -25.70 -12.87 -10.58
N THR A 396 -24.81 -13.49 -9.81
CA THR A 396 -25.05 -13.86 -8.41
C THR A 396 -25.31 -12.63 -7.52
N PHE A 397 -24.83 -11.44 -7.88
CA PHE A 397 -25.09 -10.21 -7.13
C PHE A 397 -26.50 -9.69 -7.28
N ASN A 398 -27.16 -9.94 -8.41
CA ASN A 398 -28.45 -9.33 -8.72
C ASN A 398 -29.51 -9.63 -7.65
N GLN A 399 -29.53 -10.87 -7.16
CA GLN A 399 -30.50 -11.26 -6.11
C GLN A 399 -30.19 -10.55 -4.78
N VAL A 400 -28.94 -10.49 -4.39
CA VAL A 400 -28.53 -9.87 -3.13
C VAL A 400 -28.73 -8.37 -3.16
N LEU A 401 -28.39 -7.70 -4.26
CA LEU A 401 -28.64 -6.26 -4.46
C LEU A 401 -30.15 -5.95 -4.40
N MET A 402 -30.99 -6.78 -5.03
CA MET A 402 -32.44 -6.65 -4.92
C MET A 402 -32.95 -6.84 -3.47
N HIS A 403 -32.32 -7.72 -2.68
CA HIS A 403 -32.64 -7.87 -1.26
C HIS A 403 -32.31 -6.60 -0.47
N PHE A 404 -31.11 -6.02 -0.68
CA PHE A 404 -30.74 -4.75 -0.06
C PHE A 404 -31.71 -3.62 -0.41
N GLU A 405 -32.05 -3.48 -1.69
CA GLU A 405 -32.96 -2.45 -2.17
C GLU A 405 -34.37 -2.59 -1.53
N LYS A 406 -34.91 -3.81 -1.46
CA LYS A 406 -36.28 -4.04 -0.98
C LYS A 406 -36.40 -4.10 0.53
N THR A 407 -35.41 -4.61 1.22
CA THR A 407 -35.53 -4.93 2.67
C THR A 407 -34.42 -4.32 3.52
N GLY A 408 -33.43 -3.63 2.93
CA GLY A 408 -32.30 -3.04 3.62
C GLY A 408 -31.32 -4.06 4.24
N ASN A 409 -31.29 -5.30 3.72
CA ASN A 409 -30.38 -6.35 4.20
C ASN A 409 -30.12 -7.44 3.14
N PRO A 410 -28.96 -8.14 3.18
CA PRO A 410 -28.61 -9.17 2.18
C PRO A 410 -29.48 -10.41 2.20
N PHE A 411 -30.18 -10.68 3.30
CA PHE A 411 -30.99 -11.88 3.52
C PHE A 411 -32.39 -11.82 2.89
N GLY A 412 -32.84 -10.61 2.46
CA GLY A 412 -34.21 -10.41 1.99
C GLY A 412 -35.26 -10.60 3.08
N LYS A 413 -34.87 -10.55 4.35
CA LYS A 413 -35.75 -10.75 5.49
C LYS A 413 -36.49 -9.45 5.88
N PRO A 414 -37.79 -9.50 6.35
CA PRO A 414 -38.51 -8.32 6.77
C PRO A 414 -37.84 -7.61 7.94
N ALA A 415 -37.89 -6.27 7.95
CA ALA A 415 -37.35 -5.43 9.01
C ALA A 415 -37.88 -5.78 10.41
N ALA A 416 -39.17 -6.16 10.51
CA ALA A 416 -39.77 -6.57 11.77
C ALA A 416 -39.06 -7.76 12.46
N LYS A 417 -38.35 -8.59 11.67
CA LYS A 417 -37.59 -9.74 12.20
C LYS A 417 -36.19 -9.38 12.69
N ARG A 418 -35.73 -8.13 12.46
CA ARG A 418 -34.38 -7.70 12.79
C ARG A 418 -34.05 -7.80 14.28
N ALA A 419 -35.06 -7.59 15.14
CA ALA A 419 -34.91 -7.67 16.60
C ALA A 419 -35.57 -8.93 17.23
N GLU A 420 -35.89 -9.99 16.43
CA GLU A 420 -36.53 -11.20 16.99
C GLU A 420 -35.60 -11.94 17.96
N TRP A 421 -34.30 -11.94 17.76
CA TRP A 421 -33.31 -12.57 18.63
C TRP A 421 -33.32 -11.98 20.07
N VAL A 422 -33.76 -10.71 20.22
CA VAL A 422 -33.88 -10.09 21.52
C VAL A 422 -34.92 -10.80 22.41
N LYS A 423 -35.92 -11.43 21.83
CA LYS A 423 -36.94 -12.18 22.58
C LYS A 423 -36.38 -13.41 23.33
N GLU A 424 -35.24 -13.90 22.89
CA GLU A 424 -34.52 -15.01 23.55
C GLU A 424 -33.73 -14.55 24.78
N MET A 425 -33.66 -13.21 25.00
CA MET A 425 -32.96 -12.58 26.11
C MET A 425 -33.94 -12.23 27.26
N GLU A 426 -34.79 -13.19 27.69
CA GLU A 426 -35.94 -12.98 28.63
C GLU A 426 -35.56 -12.21 29.92
N ASP A 427 -34.30 -12.37 30.41
CA ASP A 427 -33.84 -11.76 31.66
C ASP A 427 -33.13 -10.40 31.46
N ILE A 428 -32.92 -9.94 30.24
CA ILE A 428 -32.21 -8.70 29.95
C ILE A 428 -33.07 -7.76 29.12
N PRO A 429 -33.51 -6.62 29.66
CA PRO A 429 -34.30 -5.64 28.91
C PRO A 429 -33.42 -4.96 27.86
N VAL A 430 -33.72 -5.18 26.59
CA VAL A 430 -33.08 -4.48 25.47
C VAL A 430 -34.00 -3.40 24.94
N LYS A 431 -33.60 -2.13 25.05
CA LYS A 431 -34.35 -0.99 24.55
C LYS A 431 -34.25 -0.93 23.01
N ILE A 432 -35.40 -0.98 22.34
CA ILE A 432 -35.52 -0.69 20.92
C ILE A 432 -35.82 0.79 20.77
N LEU A 433 -34.85 1.56 20.25
CA LEU A 433 -34.91 3.01 20.20
C LEU A 433 -35.93 3.50 19.17
N GLN A 434 -36.68 4.50 19.59
CA GLN A 434 -37.61 5.27 18.76
C GLN A 434 -37.14 6.72 18.65
N GLU A 435 -37.75 7.50 17.78
CA GLU A 435 -37.45 8.93 17.64
C GLU A 435 -37.66 9.65 18.99
N GLY A 436 -36.64 10.40 19.40
CA GLY A 436 -36.58 11.13 20.67
C GLY A 436 -36.00 10.33 21.83
N ASP A 437 -35.78 9.05 21.70
CA ASP A 437 -35.14 8.24 22.75
C ASP A 437 -33.69 8.63 23.01
N GLU A 438 -33.26 8.43 24.27
CA GLU A 438 -31.92 8.73 24.75
C GLU A 438 -31.28 7.51 25.44
N VAL A 439 -30.02 7.24 25.17
CA VAL A 439 -29.17 6.20 25.81
C VAL A 439 -27.73 6.65 25.82
N ASP A 440 -26.90 6.11 26.72
CA ASP A 440 -25.47 6.37 26.70
C ASP A 440 -24.79 5.73 25.46
N THR A 441 -25.14 4.49 25.17
CA THR A 441 -24.51 3.68 24.13
C THR A 441 -25.55 3.10 23.16
N LEU A 442 -25.40 3.40 21.88
CA LEU A 442 -26.16 2.74 20.83
C LEU A 442 -25.36 1.52 20.32
N TYR A 443 -25.97 0.34 20.37
CA TYR A 443 -25.42 -0.84 19.72
C TYR A 443 -25.99 -0.99 18.31
N PHE A 444 -25.16 -0.72 17.31
CA PHE A 444 -25.46 -0.95 15.89
C PHE A 444 -25.18 -2.42 15.59
N VAL A 445 -26.22 -3.22 15.43
CA VAL A 445 -26.15 -4.70 15.34
C VAL A 445 -25.72 -5.18 13.97
N ASP A 446 -26.07 -4.44 12.94
CA ASP A 446 -25.95 -4.74 11.52
C ASP A 446 -26.70 -6.02 11.08
N SER A 447 -26.65 -6.35 9.79
CA SER A 447 -27.50 -7.41 9.21
C SER A 447 -27.15 -8.80 9.70
N TYR A 448 -25.85 -9.15 9.81
CA TYR A 448 -25.45 -10.50 10.26
C TYR A 448 -25.81 -10.73 11.73
N GLY A 449 -25.57 -9.77 12.61
CA GLY A 449 -25.98 -9.85 14.01
C GLY A 449 -27.49 -9.92 14.18
N SER A 450 -28.25 -9.38 13.24
CA SER A 450 -29.71 -9.36 13.28
C SER A 450 -30.38 -10.62 12.73
N TYR A 451 -29.78 -11.29 11.73
CA TYR A 451 -30.48 -12.33 10.97
C TYR A 451 -29.76 -13.68 10.88
N ASP A 452 -28.46 -13.75 11.14
CA ASP A 452 -27.71 -14.99 11.11
C ASP A 452 -27.69 -15.63 12.50
N PRO A 453 -28.19 -16.89 12.68
CA PRO A 453 -28.30 -17.51 14.01
C PRO A 453 -26.96 -17.66 14.73
N ARG A 454 -25.86 -17.88 14.00
CA ARG A 454 -24.52 -17.99 14.59
C ARG A 454 -24.05 -16.63 15.13
N ILE A 455 -24.28 -15.56 14.38
CA ILE A 455 -23.85 -14.23 14.77
C ILE A 455 -24.81 -13.60 15.81
N GLN A 456 -26.06 -14.00 15.83
CA GLN A 456 -27.00 -13.61 16.91
C GLN A 456 -26.48 -14.05 18.29
N SER A 457 -25.76 -15.17 18.41
CA SER A 457 -25.13 -15.58 19.67
C SER A 457 -24.08 -14.60 20.16
N ILE A 458 -23.34 -13.97 19.20
CA ILE A 458 -22.36 -12.92 19.52
C ILE A 458 -23.09 -11.63 19.92
N ALA A 459 -24.12 -11.24 19.16
CA ALA A 459 -24.93 -10.07 19.51
C ALA A 459 -25.55 -10.21 20.94
N SER A 460 -26.02 -11.40 21.26
CA SER A 460 -26.51 -11.73 22.62
C SER A 460 -25.38 -11.66 23.67
N SER A 461 -24.16 -12.06 23.32
CA SER A 461 -22.99 -11.93 24.21
C SER A 461 -22.62 -10.46 24.45
N ILE A 462 -22.69 -9.59 23.41
CA ILE A 462 -22.52 -8.14 23.58
C ILE A 462 -23.56 -7.59 24.57
N VAL A 463 -24.82 -7.90 24.37
CA VAL A 463 -25.92 -7.45 25.24
C VAL A 463 -25.73 -7.91 26.68
N LYS A 464 -25.33 -9.18 26.91
CA LYS A 464 -25.00 -9.70 28.23
C LYS A 464 -23.88 -8.89 28.89
N GLY A 465 -22.80 -8.64 28.15
CA GLY A 465 -21.68 -7.84 28.64
C GLY A 465 -22.05 -6.39 28.98
N LEU A 466 -22.90 -5.74 28.16
CA LEU A 466 -23.41 -4.40 28.44
C LEU A 466 -24.26 -4.38 29.71
N HIS A 467 -25.15 -5.34 29.86
CA HIS A 467 -25.98 -5.50 31.04
C HIS A 467 -25.19 -5.75 32.33
N MET A 468 -24.21 -6.67 32.27
CA MET A 468 -23.30 -6.97 33.40
C MET A 468 -22.48 -5.74 33.81
N ALA A 469 -22.14 -4.88 32.86
CA ALA A 469 -21.41 -3.64 33.10
C ALA A 469 -22.32 -2.46 33.51
N GLU A 470 -23.64 -2.68 33.64
CA GLU A 470 -24.64 -1.65 33.97
C GLU A 470 -24.56 -0.45 32.99
N ILE A 471 -24.44 -0.71 31.68
CA ILE A 471 -24.47 0.31 30.65
C ILE A 471 -25.90 0.58 30.25
N ASP A 472 -26.30 1.88 30.15
CA ASP A 472 -27.52 2.27 29.50
C ASP A 472 -27.37 2.19 27.98
N PHE A 473 -28.06 1.24 27.34
CA PHE A 473 -27.88 0.97 25.91
C PHE A 473 -29.22 0.68 25.22
N GLY A 474 -29.20 0.83 23.90
CA GLY A 474 -30.29 0.46 23.03
C GLY A 474 -29.84 0.02 21.66
N ILE A 475 -30.74 -0.56 20.89
CA ILE A 475 -30.58 -0.94 19.49
C ILE A 475 -31.63 -0.25 18.63
N LEU A 476 -31.35 -0.07 17.33
CA LEU A 476 -32.34 0.51 16.40
C LEU A 476 -33.41 -0.48 15.98
N GLY A 477 -33.14 -1.77 16.07
CA GLY A 477 -34.05 -2.87 15.74
C GLY A 477 -34.60 -2.75 14.31
N PRO A 478 -35.97 -2.76 14.12
CA PRO A 478 -36.59 -2.69 12.79
C PRO A 478 -36.21 -1.45 11.96
N ASN A 479 -35.82 -0.37 12.61
CA ASN A 479 -35.48 0.89 11.96
C ASN A 479 -34.09 0.89 11.36
N GLU A 480 -33.19 -0.03 11.80
CA GLU A 480 -31.83 -0.17 11.29
C GLU A 480 -31.81 -0.79 9.89
N LYS A 481 -30.93 -0.28 9.02
CA LYS A 481 -30.57 -0.90 7.76
C LYS A 481 -29.15 -1.44 7.84
N ASP A 482 -28.76 -2.27 6.86
CA ASP A 482 -27.35 -2.64 6.68
C ASP A 482 -26.46 -1.41 6.63
N SER A 483 -25.24 -1.51 7.14
CA SER A 483 -24.27 -0.43 7.08
C SER A 483 -23.90 -0.01 5.65
N GLY A 484 -24.20 -0.85 4.66
CA GLY A 484 -23.88 -0.62 3.25
C GLY A 484 -22.44 -0.89 2.89
N HIS A 485 -21.64 -1.43 3.82
CA HIS A 485 -20.20 -1.64 3.58
C HIS A 485 -19.93 -2.44 2.33
N GLN A 486 -20.53 -3.64 2.22
CA GLN A 486 -20.31 -4.54 1.09
C GLN A 486 -20.83 -3.94 -0.21
N VAL A 487 -21.98 -3.32 -0.17
CA VAL A 487 -22.63 -2.65 -1.31
C VAL A 487 -21.69 -1.62 -1.93
N ARG A 488 -21.10 -0.77 -1.08
CA ARG A 488 -20.14 0.24 -1.55
C ARG A 488 -18.86 -0.38 -2.11
N ARG A 489 -18.34 -1.46 -1.50
CA ARG A 489 -17.09 -2.12 -1.93
C ARG A 489 -17.24 -2.89 -3.24
N ILE A 490 -18.42 -3.36 -3.57
CA ILE A 490 -18.70 -3.94 -4.91
C ILE A 490 -18.94 -2.86 -5.98
N GLY A 491 -19.02 -1.59 -5.61
CA GLY A 491 -19.17 -0.47 -6.55
C GLY A 491 -20.62 0.00 -6.75
N GLU A 492 -21.59 -0.49 -5.97
CA GLU A 492 -22.97 -0.02 -6.03
C GLU A 492 -23.15 1.22 -5.14
N GLU A 493 -22.80 2.38 -5.69
CA GLU A 493 -22.74 3.63 -4.92
C GLU A 493 -24.15 4.19 -4.61
N GLY A 494 -25.12 4.07 -5.56
CA GLY A 494 -26.47 4.59 -5.37
C GLY A 494 -27.20 3.87 -4.23
N LEU A 495 -27.16 2.55 -4.23
CA LEU A 495 -27.77 1.75 -3.17
C LEU A 495 -27.05 1.96 -1.82
N PHE A 496 -25.74 2.17 -1.82
CA PHE A 496 -25.02 2.55 -0.61
C PHE A 496 -25.52 3.88 -0.04
N GLN A 497 -25.70 4.90 -0.89
CA GLN A 497 -26.22 6.20 -0.46
C GLN A 497 -27.62 6.06 0.16
N LEU A 498 -28.50 5.29 -0.48
CA LEU A 498 -29.84 5.03 0.04
C LEU A 498 -29.81 4.41 1.45
N LEU A 499 -29.05 3.34 1.65
CA LEU A 499 -28.92 2.67 2.96
C LEU A 499 -28.31 3.59 4.02
N MET A 500 -27.30 4.36 3.63
CA MET A 500 -26.64 5.32 4.50
C MET A 500 -27.57 6.45 4.93
N GLU A 501 -28.34 7.04 4.01
CA GLU A 501 -29.26 8.14 4.28
C GLU A 501 -30.38 7.70 5.22
N GLU A 502 -31.00 6.53 4.99
CA GLU A 502 -32.00 5.95 5.88
C GLU A 502 -31.43 5.70 7.29
N ASN A 503 -30.22 5.16 7.42
CA ASN A 503 -29.59 5.00 8.73
C ASN A 503 -29.26 6.33 9.39
N VAL A 504 -28.76 7.32 8.65
CA VAL A 504 -28.44 8.66 9.18
C VAL A 504 -29.68 9.38 9.68
N GLU A 505 -30.81 9.23 9.00
CA GLU A 505 -32.11 9.81 9.45
C GLU A 505 -32.50 9.22 10.81
N VAL A 506 -32.49 7.90 10.95
CA VAL A 506 -32.81 7.22 12.20
C VAL A 506 -31.85 7.58 13.33
N LEU A 507 -30.54 7.60 13.03
CA LEU A 507 -29.52 7.96 14.00
C LEU A 507 -29.65 9.40 14.51
N LYS A 508 -30.04 10.35 13.65
CA LYS A 508 -30.31 11.74 14.03
C LYS A 508 -31.58 11.88 14.90
N GLY A 509 -32.52 10.95 14.77
CA GLY A 509 -33.71 10.91 15.58
C GLY A 509 -33.49 10.46 17.03
N CYS A 510 -32.36 9.84 17.34
CA CYS A 510 -32.02 9.34 18.68
C CYS A 510 -30.86 10.16 19.29
N LYS A 511 -30.81 10.15 20.64
CA LYS A 511 -29.66 10.74 21.38
C LYS A 511 -28.79 9.65 21.98
N PHE A 512 -27.48 9.73 21.74
CA PHE A 512 -26.48 8.80 22.29
C PHE A 512 -25.11 9.48 22.36
N GLU A 513 -24.26 9.02 23.27
CA GLU A 513 -22.90 9.53 23.38
C GLU A 513 -21.96 8.82 22.40
N GLN A 514 -22.19 7.52 22.16
CA GLN A 514 -21.33 6.69 21.31
C GLN A 514 -22.10 5.55 20.65
N VAL A 515 -21.53 5.06 19.55
CA VAL A 515 -22.01 3.87 18.83
C VAL A 515 -20.98 2.75 18.99
N ILE A 516 -21.43 1.57 19.36
CA ILE A 516 -20.61 0.35 19.32
C ILE A 516 -21.16 -0.60 18.26
N THR A 517 -20.27 -1.39 17.66
CA THR A 517 -20.67 -2.45 16.73
C THR A 517 -19.75 -3.67 16.84
N THR A 518 -20.29 -4.82 16.50
CA THR A 518 -19.56 -6.11 16.48
C THR A 518 -18.76 -6.29 15.21
N ASP A 519 -19.23 -5.72 14.10
CA ASP A 519 -18.65 -5.93 12.78
C ASP A 519 -17.62 -4.86 12.42
N PRO A 520 -16.34 -5.22 12.19
CA PRO A 520 -15.33 -4.29 11.69
C PRO A 520 -15.68 -3.59 10.37
N HIS A 521 -16.51 -4.19 9.54
CA HIS A 521 -16.95 -3.60 8.27
C HIS A 521 -17.95 -2.47 8.53
N ALA A 522 -18.97 -2.73 9.34
CA ALA A 522 -19.90 -1.70 9.81
C ALA A 522 -19.16 -0.58 10.57
N PHE A 523 -18.26 -0.95 11.49
CA PHE A 523 -17.39 0.00 12.19
C PHE A 523 -16.64 0.92 11.23
N ASN A 524 -16.01 0.34 10.20
CA ASN A 524 -15.28 1.10 9.20
C ASN A 524 -16.16 2.08 8.45
N THR A 525 -17.36 1.65 8.04
CA THR A 525 -18.26 2.46 7.22
C THR A 525 -18.92 3.58 8.05
N LEU A 526 -19.42 3.27 9.24
CA LEU A 526 -19.95 4.26 10.16
C LEU A 526 -18.93 5.35 10.50
N LYS A 527 -17.67 4.96 10.73
CA LYS A 527 -16.59 5.87 11.13
C LYS A 527 -16.03 6.70 9.98
N ASN A 528 -15.86 6.10 8.80
CA ASN A 528 -15.06 6.68 7.73
C ASN A 528 -15.86 7.12 6.50
N ASP A 529 -17.06 6.55 6.31
CA ASP A 529 -17.85 6.74 5.09
C ASP A 529 -19.17 7.49 5.35
N TYR A 530 -19.72 7.47 6.59
CA TYR A 530 -20.95 8.21 6.93
C TYR A 530 -20.64 9.70 7.15
N PRO A 531 -21.51 10.62 6.66
CA PRO A 531 -21.31 12.07 6.78
C PRO A 531 -21.76 12.63 8.15
N MET A 532 -21.88 11.79 9.16
CA MET A 532 -22.32 12.15 10.52
C MET A 532 -21.16 12.00 11.50
N PRO A 533 -20.74 13.08 12.19
CA PRO A 533 -19.73 12.97 13.23
C PRO A 533 -20.30 12.22 14.44
N MET A 534 -19.81 11.02 14.72
CA MET A 534 -20.17 10.22 15.87
C MET A 534 -18.96 9.48 16.43
N THR A 535 -18.94 9.30 17.75
CA THR A 535 -17.96 8.44 18.39
C THR A 535 -18.31 6.98 18.10
N THR A 536 -17.62 6.38 17.15
CA THR A 536 -17.83 4.96 16.78
C THR A 536 -16.70 4.12 17.33
N LEU A 537 -17.02 3.07 18.08
CA LEU A 537 -16.08 2.13 18.65
C LEU A 537 -16.38 0.70 18.18
N HIS A 538 -15.34 -0.06 17.95
CA HIS A 538 -15.47 -1.51 17.85
C HIS A 538 -15.62 -2.09 19.27
N TYR A 539 -16.46 -3.12 19.43
CA TYR A 539 -16.74 -3.69 20.76
C TYR A 539 -15.46 -4.05 21.55
N SER A 540 -14.40 -4.48 20.88
CA SER A 540 -13.14 -4.84 21.56
C SER A 540 -12.46 -3.66 22.26
N GLU A 541 -12.61 -2.43 21.75
CA GLU A 541 -12.12 -1.23 22.41
C GLU A 541 -13.02 -0.86 23.58
N PHE A 542 -14.32 -0.95 23.38
CA PHE A 542 -15.30 -0.62 24.40
C PHE A 542 -15.20 -1.55 25.63
N PHE A 543 -15.20 -2.87 25.41
CA PHE A 543 -15.11 -3.83 26.50
C PHE A 543 -13.74 -3.82 27.18
N LEU A 544 -12.67 -3.52 26.46
CA LEU A 544 -11.38 -3.28 27.09
C LEU A 544 -11.42 -2.12 28.09
N ALA A 545 -12.07 -1.00 27.73
CA ALA A 545 -12.23 0.15 28.62
C ALA A 545 -13.07 -0.20 29.86
N LEU A 546 -14.08 -1.05 29.72
CA LEU A 546 -14.89 -1.53 30.87
C LEU A 546 -14.06 -2.40 31.83
N ILE A 547 -13.15 -3.22 31.31
CA ILE A 547 -12.24 -4.02 32.13
C ILE A 547 -11.20 -3.11 32.79
N GLU A 548 -10.58 -2.21 32.06
CA GLU A 548 -9.56 -1.28 32.60
C GLU A 548 -10.15 -0.34 33.68
N SER A 549 -11.43 0.03 33.58
CA SER A 549 -12.14 0.81 34.61
C SER A 549 -12.65 -0.04 35.78
N GLY A 550 -12.54 -1.37 35.71
CA GLY A 550 -12.99 -2.31 36.75
C GLY A 550 -14.51 -2.54 36.79
N ARG A 551 -15.26 -2.06 35.78
CA ARG A 551 -16.72 -2.32 35.63
C ARG A 551 -16.99 -3.77 35.24
N LEU A 552 -16.09 -4.41 34.49
CA LEU A 552 -16.10 -5.84 34.24
C LEU A 552 -14.83 -6.48 34.80
N ARG A 553 -14.94 -7.68 35.38
CA ARG A 553 -13.83 -8.38 36.00
C ARG A 553 -13.85 -9.87 35.62
N PRO A 554 -13.16 -10.27 34.56
CA PRO A 554 -12.99 -11.68 34.25
C PRO A 554 -12.40 -12.44 35.44
N SER A 555 -13.07 -13.48 35.91
CA SER A 555 -12.70 -14.23 37.10
C SER A 555 -12.60 -15.74 36.85
N ASN A 556 -13.41 -16.26 35.92
CA ASN A 556 -13.37 -17.68 35.58
C ASN A 556 -12.17 -17.98 34.70
N VAL A 557 -11.44 -19.06 35.03
CA VAL A 557 -10.26 -19.47 34.29
C VAL A 557 -10.67 -20.25 33.04
N VAL A 558 -10.15 -19.87 31.89
CA VAL A 558 -10.31 -20.65 30.66
C VAL A 558 -9.58 -22.00 30.77
N ASP A 559 -9.95 -23.00 29.96
CA ASP A 559 -9.30 -24.31 30.01
C ASP A 559 -7.79 -24.17 29.72
N GLY A 560 -6.97 -24.43 30.73
CA GLY A 560 -5.51 -24.29 30.66
C GLY A 560 -4.81 -25.28 29.71
N LYS A 561 -5.54 -26.22 29.11
CA LYS A 561 -5.03 -27.10 28.07
C LYS A 561 -5.06 -26.46 26.67
N ASP A 562 -5.92 -25.47 26.47
CA ASP A 562 -6.09 -24.80 25.18
C ASP A 562 -4.99 -23.79 24.92
N VAL A 563 -4.57 -23.74 23.67
CA VAL A 563 -3.62 -22.74 23.15
C VAL A 563 -4.35 -21.89 22.14
N TYR A 564 -4.39 -20.60 22.41
CA TYR A 564 -5.14 -19.61 21.63
C TYR A 564 -4.25 -18.88 20.65
N THR A 565 -4.74 -18.57 19.45
CA THR A 565 -4.11 -17.61 18.53
C THR A 565 -5.15 -16.64 18.03
N TYR A 566 -4.71 -15.41 17.69
CA TYR A 566 -5.63 -14.36 17.28
C TYR A 566 -5.49 -14.03 15.79
N HIS A 567 -6.63 -13.98 15.10
CA HIS A 567 -6.73 -13.48 13.75
C HIS A 567 -7.09 -12.01 13.74
N ASP A 568 -6.20 -11.15 13.20
CA ASP A 568 -6.48 -9.73 13.02
C ASP A 568 -7.42 -9.50 11.82
N PRO A 569 -8.68 -9.07 12.03
CA PRO A 569 -9.58 -8.71 10.95
C PRO A 569 -9.04 -7.51 10.16
N CYS A 570 -9.13 -7.57 8.83
CA CYS A 570 -8.51 -6.55 7.98
C CYS A 570 -9.09 -5.15 8.20
N TYR A 571 -10.40 -5.03 8.35
CA TYR A 571 -11.07 -3.75 8.55
C TYR A 571 -10.91 -3.19 9.97
N LEU A 572 -10.65 -4.03 10.96
CA LEU A 572 -10.26 -3.58 12.30
C LEU A 572 -8.80 -3.12 12.33
N GLY A 573 -7.89 -3.98 11.83
CA GLY A 573 -6.44 -3.75 11.88
C GLY A 573 -5.95 -2.80 10.78
N ARG A 574 -5.81 -3.29 9.53
CA ARG A 574 -5.17 -2.52 8.45
C ARG A 574 -5.88 -1.21 8.11
N HIS A 575 -7.21 -1.22 8.10
CA HIS A 575 -8.00 -0.04 7.75
C HIS A 575 -8.15 0.95 8.91
N ASN A 576 -8.22 0.48 10.16
CA ASN A 576 -8.46 1.34 11.32
C ASN A 576 -7.35 1.37 12.37
N GLY A 577 -6.30 0.56 12.24
CA GLY A 577 -5.12 0.58 13.12
C GLY A 577 -5.32 -0.09 14.48
N ILE A 578 -6.44 -0.78 14.70
CA ILE A 578 -6.79 -1.40 15.97
C ILE A 578 -6.21 -2.82 16.04
N TYR A 579 -5.10 -2.98 16.73
CA TYR A 579 -4.38 -4.25 16.90
C TYR A 579 -4.21 -4.65 18.36
N ASP A 580 -4.10 -3.66 19.24
CA ASP A 580 -3.74 -3.89 20.64
C ASP A 580 -4.96 -4.14 21.53
N ALA A 581 -6.10 -3.51 21.26
CA ALA A 581 -7.30 -3.66 22.08
C ALA A 581 -7.77 -5.13 22.19
N PRO A 582 -7.90 -5.90 21.09
CA PRO A 582 -8.27 -7.31 21.18
C PRO A 582 -7.24 -8.15 21.95
N ARG A 583 -5.94 -7.87 21.79
CA ARG A 583 -4.88 -8.59 22.51
C ARG A 583 -4.87 -8.29 23.99
N LYS A 584 -5.00 -7.03 24.39
CA LYS A 584 -5.10 -6.64 25.80
C LYS A 584 -6.31 -7.30 26.45
N LEU A 585 -7.44 -7.35 25.73
CA LEU A 585 -8.63 -8.02 26.21
C LEU A 585 -8.36 -9.53 26.42
N LEU A 586 -7.75 -10.22 25.46
CA LEU A 586 -7.35 -11.62 25.61
C LEU A 586 -6.38 -11.84 26.79
N HIS A 587 -5.41 -10.96 26.95
CA HIS A 587 -4.46 -11.04 28.09
C HIS A 587 -5.10 -10.77 29.45
N SER A 588 -6.27 -10.12 29.50
CA SER A 588 -7.02 -9.93 30.75
C SER A 588 -7.78 -11.17 31.21
N LEU A 589 -7.93 -12.18 30.35
CA LEU A 589 -8.65 -13.41 30.65
C LEU A 589 -7.78 -14.39 31.44
N PRO A 590 -8.20 -14.83 32.64
CA PRO A 590 -7.39 -15.69 33.48
C PRO A 590 -7.07 -17.03 32.83
N GLY A 591 -5.80 -17.44 32.84
CA GLY A 591 -5.35 -18.73 32.33
C GLY A 591 -5.16 -18.82 30.83
N LEU A 592 -5.51 -17.79 30.05
CA LEU A 592 -5.40 -17.81 28.59
C LEU A 592 -3.93 -17.80 28.12
N LYS A 593 -3.56 -18.76 27.27
CA LYS A 593 -2.25 -18.85 26.63
C LYS A 593 -2.34 -18.41 25.17
N LEU A 594 -1.98 -17.16 24.90
CA LEU A 594 -1.97 -16.60 23.54
C LEU A 594 -0.62 -16.82 22.86
N VAL A 595 -0.64 -17.32 21.63
CA VAL A 595 0.53 -17.42 20.74
C VAL A 595 0.25 -16.64 19.46
N GLU A 596 1.25 -15.93 18.93
CA GLU A 596 1.09 -15.13 17.71
C GLU A 596 1.44 -15.96 16.46
N MET A 597 0.67 -15.77 15.41
CA MET A 597 1.03 -16.27 14.08
C MET A 597 2.17 -15.43 13.50
N GLU A 598 3.01 -16.02 12.65
CA GLU A 598 4.09 -15.31 11.95
C GLU A 598 3.57 -14.08 11.19
N ARG A 599 2.43 -14.25 10.51
CA ARG A 599 1.72 -13.16 9.84
C ARG A 599 0.59 -12.64 10.75
N SER A 600 0.91 -11.65 11.56
CA SER A 600 -0.01 -10.99 12.50
C SER A 600 -0.03 -9.48 12.29
N ARG A 601 -0.95 -8.80 12.93
CA ARG A 601 -1.14 -7.33 12.90
C ARG A 601 -1.32 -6.80 11.46
N ASP A 602 -0.53 -5.80 11.06
CA ASP A 602 -0.58 -5.18 9.73
C ASP A 602 -0.26 -6.18 8.58
N ARG A 603 0.46 -7.26 8.89
CA ARG A 603 0.79 -8.32 7.94
C ARG A 603 -0.15 -9.53 7.99
N SER A 604 -1.24 -9.48 8.76
CA SER A 604 -2.21 -10.55 8.86
C SER A 604 -2.71 -11.02 7.48
N PHE A 605 -2.81 -12.33 7.27
CA PHE A 605 -3.40 -12.89 6.07
C PHE A 605 -4.92 -12.81 6.16
N CYS A 606 -5.62 -12.35 5.11
CA CYS A 606 -7.08 -12.19 5.10
C CYS A 606 -7.80 -13.54 5.17
N CYS A 607 -8.92 -13.58 5.88
CA CYS A 607 -9.80 -14.78 5.93
C CYS A 607 -10.55 -15.03 4.61
N GLY A 608 -10.65 -14.00 3.75
CA GLY A 608 -11.44 -14.04 2.54
C GLY A 608 -12.93 -13.74 2.72
N GLY A 609 -13.43 -13.54 3.93
CA GLY A 609 -14.84 -13.42 4.25
C GLY A 609 -15.47 -12.07 4.01
N GLY A 610 -14.68 -11.05 3.71
CA GLY A 610 -15.20 -9.73 3.42
C GLY A 610 -15.61 -9.55 1.96
N ASP A 611 -16.48 -8.57 1.73
CA ASP A 611 -16.82 -8.10 0.41
C ASP A 611 -17.66 -9.10 -0.41
N ILE A 612 -17.17 -9.50 -1.55
CA ILE A 612 -17.90 -10.21 -2.61
C ILE A 612 -17.98 -11.72 -2.38
N ILE A 613 -17.03 -12.30 -1.67
CA ILE A 613 -16.83 -13.77 -1.65
C ILE A 613 -18.00 -14.53 -1.07
N LEU A 614 -18.81 -13.88 -0.22
CA LEU A 614 -20.04 -14.45 0.29
C LEU A 614 -21.09 -14.72 -0.81
N TRP A 615 -21.00 -14.00 -1.94
CA TRP A 615 -22.03 -14.02 -2.98
C TRP A 615 -21.51 -14.44 -4.34
N HIS A 616 -20.19 -14.60 -4.49
CA HIS A 616 -19.57 -14.97 -5.76
C HIS A 616 -18.33 -15.82 -5.54
N GLU A 617 -18.33 -17.00 -6.12
CA GLU A 617 -17.19 -17.91 -6.13
C GLU A 617 -16.31 -17.63 -7.34
N ILE A 618 -15.02 -17.59 -7.11
CA ILE A 618 -14.00 -17.51 -8.16
C ILE A 618 -13.54 -18.95 -8.44
N GLU A 619 -13.75 -19.42 -9.68
CA GLU A 619 -13.44 -20.81 -10.05
C GLU A 619 -11.94 -21.13 -9.99
N GLN A 620 -11.09 -20.15 -10.27
CA GLN A 620 -9.64 -20.32 -10.26
C GLN A 620 -9.06 -20.03 -8.87
N GLU A 621 -8.96 -21.04 -8.03
CA GLU A 621 -8.21 -20.99 -6.78
C GLU A 621 -7.70 -22.40 -6.40
N ASP A 622 -6.48 -22.44 -5.83
CA ASP A 622 -5.85 -23.71 -5.39
C ASP A 622 -6.43 -24.18 -4.06
N MET A 623 -6.86 -23.24 -3.20
CA MET A 623 -7.49 -23.47 -1.91
C MET A 623 -8.19 -22.19 -1.43
N ARG A 624 -9.08 -22.31 -0.46
CA ARG A 624 -9.76 -21.16 0.16
C ARG A 624 -8.80 -20.33 1.03
N MET A 625 -8.98 -19.01 1.05
CA MET A 625 -8.16 -18.11 1.90
C MET A 625 -8.25 -18.50 3.38
N ALA A 626 -9.45 -18.83 3.86
CA ALA A 626 -9.68 -19.26 5.24
C ALA A 626 -8.87 -20.52 5.59
N GLU A 627 -8.85 -21.52 4.71
CA GLU A 627 -8.04 -22.75 4.89
C GLU A 627 -6.54 -22.42 4.99
N LYS A 628 -6.04 -21.54 4.11
CA LYS A 628 -4.64 -21.08 4.18
C LYS A 628 -4.34 -20.42 5.52
N ARG A 629 -5.28 -19.63 6.04
CA ARG A 629 -5.13 -18.96 7.33
C ARG A 629 -5.18 -19.95 8.50
N LEU A 630 -6.04 -20.96 8.45
CA LEU A 630 -6.09 -22.05 9.43
C LEU A 630 -4.76 -22.84 9.47
N GLN A 631 -4.17 -23.11 8.30
CA GLN A 631 -2.83 -23.74 8.25
C GLN A 631 -1.78 -22.90 9.00
N MET A 632 -1.81 -21.55 8.85
CA MET A 632 -0.90 -20.67 9.61
C MET A 632 -1.18 -20.68 11.11
N ALA A 633 -2.44 -20.80 11.52
CA ALA A 633 -2.82 -20.92 12.92
C ALA A 633 -2.31 -22.24 13.52
N ARG A 634 -2.52 -23.37 12.83
CA ARG A 634 -2.02 -24.70 13.26
C ARG A 634 -0.50 -24.76 13.43
N GLN A 635 0.25 -24.04 12.57
CA GLN A 635 1.71 -23.98 12.67
C GLN A 635 2.21 -23.38 13.99
N THR A 636 1.37 -22.62 14.72
CA THR A 636 1.70 -22.09 16.04
C THR A 636 1.53 -23.11 17.19
N GLY A 637 0.89 -24.24 16.90
CA GLY A 637 0.44 -25.21 17.91
C GLY A 637 -0.85 -24.81 18.61
N ALA A 638 -1.56 -23.78 18.13
CA ALA A 638 -2.86 -23.37 18.66
C ALA A 638 -3.96 -24.33 18.18
N ASN A 639 -4.89 -24.65 19.09
CA ASN A 639 -6.10 -25.39 18.81
C ASN A 639 -7.37 -24.50 18.83
N ILE A 640 -7.23 -23.24 19.28
CA ILE A 640 -8.33 -22.27 19.24
C ILE A 640 -7.89 -21.02 18.49
N LEU A 641 -8.62 -20.70 17.43
CA LEU A 641 -8.49 -19.45 16.68
C LEU A 641 -9.52 -18.44 17.18
N VAL A 642 -9.05 -17.31 17.74
CA VAL A 642 -9.94 -16.23 18.17
C VAL A 642 -10.02 -15.17 17.07
N THR A 643 -11.22 -14.68 16.81
CA THR A 643 -11.44 -13.53 15.92
C THR A 643 -12.39 -12.52 16.57
N ALA A 644 -12.44 -11.32 16.01
CA ALA A 644 -13.33 -10.24 16.44
C ALA A 644 -14.04 -9.66 15.20
N CYS A 645 -14.65 -10.55 14.40
CA CYS A 645 -15.34 -10.19 13.16
C CYS A 645 -16.32 -11.30 12.77
N PRO A 646 -17.60 -10.99 12.57
CA PRO A 646 -18.62 -11.97 12.16
C PRO A 646 -18.26 -12.72 10.87
N PHE A 647 -17.79 -11.99 9.86
CA PHE A 647 -17.42 -12.60 8.58
C PHE A 647 -16.23 -13.54 8.70
N CYS A 648 -15.20 -13.16 9.48
CA CYS A 648 -14.06 -14.04 9.72
C CYS A 648 -14.50 -15.31 10.45
N LEU A 649 -15.39 -15.18 11.45
CA LEU A 649 -15.91 -16.31 12.21
C LEU A 649 -16.62 -17.32 11.30
N ILE A 650 -17.60 -16.88 10.52
CA ILE A 650 -18.37 -17.73 9.60
C ILE A 650 -17.42 -18.46 8.61
N HIS A 651 -16.48 -17.72 8.02
CA HIS A 651 -15.55 -18.29 7.05
C HIS A 651 -14.60 -19.32 7.66
N PHE A 652 -14.14 -19.11 8.90
CA PHE A 652 -13.28 -20.08 9.56
C PHE A 652 -14.07 -21.31 10.05
N GLU A 653 -15.30 -21.13 10.55
CA GLU A 653 -16.15 -22.26 10.92
C GLU A 653 -16.45 -23.16 9.73
N ASP A 654 -16.76 -22.56 8.58
CA ASP A 654 -16.99 -23.28 7.33
C ASP A 654 -15.70 -23.97 6.83
N ALA A 655 -14.57 -23.26 6.86
CA ALA A 655 -13.29 -23.83 6.44
C ALA A 655 -12.79 -24.96 7.35
N ILE A 656 -13.07 -24.91 8.66
CA ILE A 656 -12.78 -26.02 9.58
C ILE A 656 -13.56 -27.27 9.17
N LYS A 657 -14.86 -27.14 8.85
CA LYS A 657 -15.70 -28.24 8.41
C LYS A 657 -15.26 -28.82 7.07
N THR A 658 -15.04 -27.93 6.07
CA THR A 658 -14.65 -28.36 4.72
C THR A 658 -13.26 -28.98 4.67
N ALA A 659 -12.35 -28.58 5.56
CA ALA A 659 -11.01 -29.14 5.68
C ALA A 659 -10.93 -30.37 6.63
N GLY A 660 -12.04 -30.76 7.28
CA GLY A 660 -12.07 -31.90 8.22
C GLY A 660 -11.20 -31.66 9.48
N LEU A 661 -11.17 -30.42 9.99
CA LEU A 661 -10.33 -30.03 11.13
C LEU A 661 -11.12 -29.89 12.45
N GLU A 662 -12.36 -30.38 12.50
CA GLU A 662 -13.29 -30.20 13.64
C GLU A 662 -12.76 -30.78 14.96
N ASP A 663 -11.99 -31.89 14.88
CA ASP A 663 -11.36 -32.49 16.04
C ASP A 663 -10.04 -31.86 16.47
N GLU A 664 -9.43 -31.01 15.61
CA GLU A 664 -8.12 -30.43 15.83
C GLU A 664 -8.18 -28.92 16.19
N MET A 665 -9.20 -28.23 15.72
CA MET A 665 -9.25 -26.78 15.80
C MET A 665 -10.67 -26.27 15.97
N LYS A 666 -10.81 -25.21 16.80
CA LYS A 666 -12.06 -24.46 16.95
C LYS A 666 -11.82 -23.00 16.66
N VAL A 667 -12.86 -22.31 16.21
CA VAL A 667 -12.86 -20.85 16.13
C VAL A 667 -13.91 -20.29 17.10
N VAL A 668 -13.56 -19.18 17.74
CA VAL A 668 -14.44 -18.50 18.71
C VAL A 668 -14.39 -16.99 18.49
N ASP A 669 -15.50 -16.31 18.75
CA ASP A 669 -15.48 -14.86 18.83
C ASP A 669 -14.90 -14.39 20.17
N LEU A 670 -14.17 -13.28 20.14
CA LEU A 670 -13.56 -12.68 21.32
C LEU A 670 -14.59 -12.35 22.43
N MET A 671 -15.81 -11.95 22.04
CA MET A 671 -16.85 -11.61 23.00
C MET A 671 -17.44 -12.86 23.69
N GLU A 672 -17.63 -13.94 22.95
CA GLU A 672 -18.10 -15.21 23.53
C GLU A 672 -17.09 -15.72 24.57
N LEU A 673 -15.79 -15.59 24.26
CA LEU A 673 -14.72 -15.97 25.17
C LEU A 673 -14.73 -15.07 26.43
N LEU A 674 -14.87 -13.75 26.26
CA LEU A 674 -14.97 -12.84 27.38
C LEU A 674 -16.14 -13.19 28.32
N ILE A 675 -17.34 -13.38 27.75
CA ILE A 675 -18.54 -13.69 28.55
C ILE A 675 -18.38 -15.00 29.33
N SER A 676 -17.68 -15.99 28.77
CA SER A 676 -17.43 -17.26 29.47
C SER A 676 -16.54 -17.12 30.71
N THR A 677 -15.84 -16.00 30.85
CA THR A 677 -14.94 -15.72 31.98
C THR A 677 -15.53 -14.76 33.00
N LEU A 678 -16.65 -14.12 32.71
CA LEU A 678 -17.36 -13.25 33.64
C LEU A 678 -18.37 -14.03 34.49
#